data_b3238a242183b9150c3cede7f1394da2
#
_entry.id   b3238a242183b9150c3cede7f1394da2
#
_cell.length_a   1.000
_cell.length_b   1.000
_cell.length_c   1.000
_cell.angle_alpha   90.00
_cell.angle_beta   90.00
_cell.angle_gamma   90.00
#
_symmetry.space_group_name_H-M   'P 1'
#
loop_
_entity.id
_entity.type
_entity.pdbx_description
1 polymer ?
#
loop_
_entity_poly.entity_id
_entity_poly.type
_entity_poly.pdbx_seq_one_letter_code
_entity_poly.pdbx_strand_id
1 'polypeptide(L)'
;MLKRTIAFIFLFFAVNSCFYNLMAQPTWTIDPFGKEKKPEKYENRKLGSEKTADKKFTTSRHLIQNTVTHYNYYFNANNKVNAVVERAKLSNKDDYSKLLPFYPYSLENTASQKQELDSIIYKSTAGILLHDLRNDWVDNMYLLIGKSYYYRKDFDSAAMTFQFINYNLFPRKKKEDDNRVVGGNESASGSNISIANTEKRNFLQKVASLPPSRNDALIWLARALIEQNEFGESGGLINTLQNDANLPKRLQNDLDEVNAYWYFKQLGYDSAAAHLEKALTNADDKQDKSRREFLLAQLYEMNGQTEKASEYYVKASKHTVDPLLDIYARLNDAKMYRTGDNLKELDKSIATLLKMAKKDKFEAYRDIVYYSAAQLLLQRPDTNAAIINFDKSVRYNENNITYKNKAFLQLGDIAYKRKMYRMAANMYDSLQMSDTTFTDNLAEVQIRKAALTKIVDHITTIEREDSLQRIAALSPAEREAFVKKLVKKLRKENGLKDDGSNAGTDPLTFGSANNPPADIFAANTTKGEWYFYNSALKTRGFSDFKSKWGTRINVDNWRRKSAIDQTLQTNAGNITAAPGKDGGSATPSPQLTEITYDGLMQALPLTPEKIDTSNSILSSNLLSLAKLYQNELEDYEEAIKTYEESLQRFPDKLADGDIYLGLYYCYNKLGNTERANYYKNLLNTKFASSNAWKMANTPAALNPKTKNPEATKTYENVYDLFIEGKFDKALSEKKKADSLYGVNYWTPQLLYIEALYNVRMCNDSVAIDGLNTLIENNPNSPLKAKAETMIDVIKRRKEIETYLTNLQVTRAEEDVVLMANDNQPAIKQPVKIVNVPLVIQKPAVAAPVIKDTVAKAPPLLTNGTFVIKPDSPHTVIMLLEKVDGVYINEAKNAFTRYNKENYYGQKIDIVKDVIDGERSVLIISSFTDGATALQYYEKIKKSAAREVSWLPANKYSFFIITAENMQVLKLNKDITGYKALLNKQYPGKF
;
A
#
# COMPACT_ATOMS: atom_id res chain seq x y z
N MET A 1 -33.67 -46.62 36.73
CA MET A 1 -33.77 -46.84 35.32
C MET A 1 -35.16 -46.47 34.73
N LEU A 2 -36.27 -46.86 35.32
CA LEU A 2 -37.62 -46.67 34.79
C LEU A 2 -37.99 -45.18 34.57
N LYS A 3 -37.56 -44.23 35.45
CA LYS A 3 -37.87 -42.79 35.29
C LYS A 3 -37.06 -42.12 34.19
N ARG A 4 -35.88 -42.63 33.82
CA ARG A 4 -35.07 -42.14 32.71
C ARG A 4 -35.57 -42.65 31.37
N THR A 5 -36.11 -43.88 31.28
CA THR A 5 -36.71 -44.44 30.08
C THR A 5 -38.03 -43.76 29.76
N ILE A 6 -38.87 -43.42 30.75
CA ILE A 6 -40.11 -42.68 30.55
C ILE A 6 -39.83 -41.25 30.03
N ALA A 7 -38.80 -40.57 30.57
CA ALA A 7 -38.38 -39.26 30.08
C ALA A 7 -37.86 -39.30 28.64
N PHE A 8 -37.14 -40.37 28.26
CA PHE A 8 -36.64 -40.57 26.88
C PHE A 8 -37.78 -40.89 25.90
N ILE A 9 -38.77 -41.68 26.31
CA ILE A 9 -39.96 -42.02 25.52
C ILE A 9 -40.81 -40.74 25.29
N PHE A 10 -40.97 -39.91 26.34
CA PHE A 10 -41.68 -38.63 26.19
C PHE A 10 -40.96 -37.64 25.32
N LEU A 11 -39.64 -37.58 25.38
CA LEU A 11 -38.78 -36.76 24.51
C LEU A 11 -38.84 -37.24 23.07
N PHE A 12 -38.85 -38.57 22.86
CA PHE A 12 -38.95 -39.19 21.51
C PHE A 12 -40.31 -38.95 20.86
N PHE A 13 -41.42 -39.01 21.62
CA PHE A 13 -42.77 -38.68 21.09
C PHE A 13 -42.96 -37.20 20.86
N ALA A 14 -42.36 -36.30 21.65
CA ALA A 14 -42.37 -34.84 21.44
C ALA A 14 -41.61 -34.45 20.19
N VAL A 15 -40.46 -35.11 19.94
CA VAL A 15 -39.65 -34.86 18.72
C VAL A 15 -40.35 -35.36 17.46
N ASN A 16 -41.03 -36.53 17.49
CA ASN A 16 -41.73 -37.06 16.32
C ASN A 16 -43.03 -36.31 15.98
N SER A 17 -43.72 -35.70 16.91
CA SER A 17 -44.91 -34.88 16.61
C SER A 17 -44.56 -33.51 15.97
N CYS A 18 -43.32 -33.08 16.02
CA CYS A 18 -42.84 -31.83 15.38
C CYS A 18 -42.53 -31.98 13.89
N PHE A 19 -42.43 -33.23 13.36
CA PHE A 19 -42.06 -33.42 11.95
C PHE A 19 -43.23 -33.29 10.95
N TYR A 20 -44.45 -33.11 11.36
CA TYR A 20 -45.62 -33.13 10.45
C TYR A 20 -46.12 -31.79 9.96
N ASN A 21 -45.45 -30.65 10.24
CA ASN A 21 -45.85 -29.35 9.69
C ASN A 21 -44.64 -28.62 9.14
N LEU A 22 -44.01 -29.14 8.10
CA LEU A 22 -43.17 -28.37 7.20
C LEU A 22 -44.11 -27.52 6.30
N MET A 23 -44.67 -26.46 6.88
CA MET A 23 -45.35 -25.44 6.08
C MET A 23 -44.28 -24.66 5.33
N ALA A 24 -44.50 -24.44 4.05
CA ALA A 24 -43.64 -23.63 3.19
C ALA A 24 -43.35 -22.26 3.83
N GLN A 25 -42.07 -21.97 3.97
CA GLN A 25 -41.61 -20.69 4.53
C GLN A 25 -42.07 -19.53 3.62
N PRO A 26 -42.57 -18.41 4.17
CA PRO A 26 -42.88 -17.25 3.35
C PRO A 26 -41.63 -16.73 2.60
N THR A 27 -41.81 -16.37 1.34
CA THR A 27 -40.74 -15.96 0.43
C THR A 27 -40.41 -14.46 0.48
N TRP A 28 -40.97 -13.71 1.46
CA TRP A 28 -40.75 -12.28 1.59
C TRP A 28 -39.94 -11.94 2.85
N THR A 29 -39.06 -10.98 2.73
CA THR A 29 -38.37 -10.34 3.86
C THR A 29 -39.31 -9.29 4.43
N ILE A 30 -39.49 -9.28 5.75
CA ILE A 30 -40.20 -8.21 6.44
C ILE A 30 -39.11 -7.38 7.14
N ASP A 31 -39.05 -6.12 6.76
CA ASP A 31 -38.30 -5.12 7.52
C ASP A 31 -39.11 -4.81 8.80
N PRO A 32 -38.60 -5.14 9.99
CA PRO A 32 -39.34 -4.89 11.23
C PRO A 32 -39.56 -3.40 11.53
N PHE A 33 -38.88 -2.50 10.81
CA PHE A 33 -38.91 -1.05 10.98
C PHE A 33 -39.45 -0.32 9.72
N GLY A 34 -39.57 -1.01 8.59
CA GLY A 34 -40.02 -0.42 7.33
C GLY A 34 -41.54 -0.30 7.23
N LYS A 35 -41.98 0.70 6.49
CA LYS A 35 -43.41 0.86 6.11
C LYS A 35 -43.86 -0.11 5.00
N GLU A 36 -43.12 -1.21 4.82
CA GLU A 36 -43.46 -2.17 3.76
C GLU A 36 -44.76 -2.90 4.10
N LYS A 37 -45.74 -2.71 3.25
CA LYS A 37 -47.01 -3.42 3.30
C LYS A 37 -46.80 -4.92 3.06
N LYS A 38 -47.54 -5.75 3.77
CA LYS A 38 -47.59 -7.20 3.48
C LYS A 38 -47.77 -7.41 1.97
N PRO A 39 -47.08 -8.38 1.33
CA PRO A 39 -47.37 -8.71 -0.07
C PRO A 39 -48.86 -8.97 -0.28
N GLU A 40 -49.46 -8.49 -1.39
CA GLU A 40 -50.89 -8.57 -1.71
C GLU A 40 -51.49 -9.94 -1.43
N LYS A 41 -50.81 -11.01 -1.74
CA LYS A 41 -51.19 -12.40 -1.46
C LYS A 41 -51.45 -12.69 0.02
N TYR A 42 -50.90 -11.90 0.94
CA TYR A 42 -50.98 -12.12 2.39
C TYR A 42 -51.65 -10.96 3.14
N GLU A 43 -52.09 -9.91 2.44
CA GLU A 43 -52.64 -8.68 3.02
C GLU A 43 -53.84 -8.98 3.92
N ASN A 44 -54.71 -9.91 3.52
CA ASN A 44 -55.88 -10.35 4.27
C ASN A 44 -55.67 -11.59 5.15
N ARG A 45 -54.39 -12.10 5.24
CA ARG A 45 -54.09 -13.25 6.13
C ARG A 45 -53.49 -12.74 7.44
N LYS A 46 -54.15 -13.06 8.56
CA LYS A 46 -53.59 -12.86 9.89
C LYS A 46 -52.33 -13.72 10.07
N LEU A 47 -51.25 -13.09 10.50
CA LEU A 47 -49.99 -13.80 10.83
C LEU A 47 -50.19 -14.75 12.00
N GLY A 48 -49.29 -15.71 12.17
CA GLY A 48 -49.32 -16.65 13.27
C GLY A 48 -49.32 -15.94 14.63
N SER A 49 -48.49 -14.92 14.80
CA SER A 49 -48.42 -14.06 16.00
C SER A 49 -49.74 -13.31 16.27
N GLU A 50 -50.38 -12.74 15.23
CA GLU A 50 -51.66 -12.04 15.34
C GLU A 50 -52.80 -12.98 15.74
N LYS A 51 -52.86 -14.19 15.14
CA LYS A 51 -53.85 -15.23 15.48
C LYS A 51 -53.71 -15.72 16.90
N THR A 52 -52.53 -15.60 17.47
CA THR A 52 -52.22 -16.13 18.81
C THR A 52 -52.38 -15.06 19.89
N ALA A 53 -52.40 -13.78 19.53
CA ALA A 53 -52.50 -12.66 20.47
C ALA A 53 -53.82 -12.74 21.29
N ASP A 54 -54.93 -13.11 20.66
CA ASP A 54 -56.25 -13.20 21.31
C ASP A 54 -56.46 -14.48 22.15
N LYS A 55 -55.50 -15.43 22.09
CA LYS A 55 -55.64 -16.71 22.82
C LYS A 55 -54.98 -16.61 24.20
N LYS A 56 -55.63 -17.29 25.23
CA LYS A 56 -55.05 -17.38 26.57
C LYS A 56 -53.63 -18.03 26.48
N PHE A 57 -52.65 -17.39 27.10
CA PHE A 57 -51.28 -17.88 27.15
C PHE A 57 -51.10 -18.79 28.37
N THR A 58 -51.46 -20.05 28.21
CA THR A 58 -51.38 -21.09 29.27
C THR A 58 -49.93 -21.59 29.41
N THR A 59 -49.58 -22.20 30.57
CA THR A 59 -48.24 -22.76 30.83
C THR A 59 -47.83 -23.80 29.80
N SER A 60 -48.73 -24.68 29.39
CA SER A 60 -48.49 -25.69 28.35
C SER A 60 -48.22 -25.03 26.98
N ARG A 61 -48.96 -23.99 26.65
CA ARG A 61 -48.74 -23.24 25.44
C ARG A 61 -47.39 -22.49 25.47
N HIS A 62 -47.10 -21.88 26.61
CA HIS A 62 -45.81 -21.21 26.82
C HIS A 62 -44.62 -22.18 26.57
N LEU A 63 -44.69 -23.39 27.16
CA LEU A 63 -43.68 -24.41 27.01
C LEU A 63 -43.50 -24.84 25.54
N ILE A 64 -44.60 -25.13 24.83
CA ILE A 64 -44.59 -25.53 23.42
C ILE A 64 -44.01 -24.41 22.54
N GLN A 65 -44.50 -23.18 22.71
CA GLN A 65 -44.04 -22.02 21.94
C GLN A 65 -42.54 -21.75 22.17
N ASN A 66 -42.11 -21.76 23.40
CA ASN A 66 -40.68 -21.58 23.72
C ASN A 66 -39.80 -22.67 23.11
N THR A 67 -40.22 -23.95 23.20
CA THR A 67 -39.43 -25.06 22.63
C THR A 67 -39.36 -24.97 21.11
N VAL A 68 -40.46 -24.72 20.45
CA VAL A 68 -40.49 -24.64 18.98
C VAL A 68 -39.72 -23.40 18.48
N THR A 69 -39.89 -22.26 19.13
CA THR A 69 -39.17 -21.04 18.79
C THR A 69 -37.66 -21.22 18.99
N HIS A 70 -37.28 -21.80 20.13
CA HIS A 70 -35.87 -22.06 20.44
C HIS A 70 -35.20 -22.93 19.39
N TYR A 71 -35.66 -24.18 19.22
CA TYR A 71 -34.94 -25.17 18.42
C TYR A 71 -35.07 -24.95 16.91
N ASN A 72 -36.23 -24.45 16.42
CA ASN A 72 -36.42 -24.29 14.98
C ASN A 72 -35.87 -22.96 14.43
N TYR A 73 -35.89 -21.88 15.21
CA TYR A 73 -35.54 -20.55 14.74
C TYR A 73 -34.30 -20.00 15.44
N TYR A 74 -34.37 -19.79 16.76
CA TYR A 74 -33.28 -19.16 17.49
C TYR A 74 -31.98 -19.94 17.38
N PHE A 75 -32.00 -21.24 17.74
CA PHE A 75 -30.80 -22.09 17.72
C PHE A 75 -30.12 -22.13 16.35
N ASN A 76 -30.92 -22.32 15.29
CA ASN A 76 -30.41 -22.36 13.93
C ASN A 76 -29.88 -21.00 13.45
N ALA A 77 -30.51 -19.89 13.84
CA ALA A 77 -30.06 -18.54 13.51
C ALA A 77 -28.76 -18.21 14.26
N ASN A 78 -28.69 -18.51 15.56
CA ASN A 78 -27.52 -18.27 16.39
C ASN A 78 -26.30 -19.07 15.92
N ASN A 79 -26.49 -20.36 15.58
CA ASN A 79 -25.40 -21.17 15.04
C ASN A 79 -24.86 -20.59 13.72
N LYS A 80 -25.74 -20.04 12.89
CA LYS A 80 -25.30 -19.37 11.66
C LYS A 80 -24.53 -18.09 11.93
N VAL A 81 -24.93 -17.25 12.90
CA VAL A 81 -24.17 -16.05 13.29
C VAL A 81 -22.77 -16.47 13.73
N ASN A 82 -22.68 -17.46 14.61
CA ASN A 82 -21.38 -17.95 15.08
C ASN A 82 -20.53 -18.50 13.93
N ALA A 83 -21.13 -19.25 12.98
CA ALA A 83 -20.42 -19.78 11.84
C ALA A 83 -19.89 -18.67 10.90
N VAL A 84 -20.64 -17.57 10.72
CA VAL A 84 -20.19 -16.39 9.96
C VAL A 84 -18.97 -15.76 10.62
N VAL A 85 -19.01 -15.55 11.92
CA VAL A 85 -17.88 -14.96 12.69
C VAL A 85 -16.66 -15.88 12.66
N GLU A 86 -16.85 -17.19 12.89
CA GLU A 86 -15.74 -18.15 12.87
C GLU A 86 -15.07 -18.21 11.49
N ARG A 87 -15.83 -18.21 10.37
CA ARG A 87 -15.22 -18.15 9.03
C ARG A 87 -14.49 -16.83 8.80
N ALA A 88 -15.01 -15.72 9.32
CA ALA A 88 -14.32 -14.43 9.24
C ALA A 88 -13.02 -14.42 10.05
N LYS A 89 -13.00 -15.06 11.24
CA LYS A 89 -11.77 -15.27 12.02
C LYS A 89 -10.75 -16.13 11.24
N LEU A 90 -11.19 -17.24 10.65
CA LEU A 90 -10.32 -18.15 9.88
C LEU A 90 -9.75 -17.51 8.61
N SER A 91 -10.50 -16.61 7.98
CA SER A 91 -10.03 -15.87 6.79
C SER A 91 -9.13 -14.70 7.12
N ASN A 92 -9.10 -14.24 8.37
CA ASN A 92 -8.24 -13.15 8.81
C ASN A 92 -6.85 -13.69 9.13
N LYS A 93 -5.83 -13.03 8.55
CA LYS A 93 -4.42 -13.32 8.86
C LYS A 93 -3.84 -12.14 9.60
N ASP A 94 -3.53 -12.32 10.86
CA ASP A 94 -2.89 -11.30 11.66
C ASP A 94 -1.44 -11.06 11.21
N ASP A 95 -1.07 -9.80 11.05
CA ASP A 95 0.32 -9.36 10.85
C ASP A 95 0.91 -8.93 12.19
N TYR A 96 1.58 -9.86 12.86
CA TYR A 96 2.18 -9.62 14.18
C TYR A 96 3.36 -8.62 14.14
N SER A 97 3.77 -8.15 12.96
CA SER A 97 4.78 -7.11 12.81
C SER A 97 4.22 -5.70 13.02
N LYS A 98 2.89 -5.56 13.03
CA LYS A 98 2.15 -4.31 13.19
C LYS A 98 1.25 -4.39 14.42
N LEU A 99 0.67 -3.24 14.80
CA LEU A 99 -0.40 -3.24 15.80
C LEU A 99 -1.57 -4.10 15.28
N LEU A 100 -1.95 -5.11 16.07
CA LEU A 100 -3.07 -5.97 15.70
C LEU A 100 -4.38 -5.20 15.67
N PRO A 101 -5.32 -5.56 14.76
CA PRO A 101 -6.69 -5.10 14.88
C PRO A 101 -7.29 -5.62 16.19
N PHE A 102 -8.19 -4.83 16.76
CA PHE A 102 -8.77 -5.16 18.07
C PHE A 102 -9.44 -6.54 18.08
N TYR A 103 -10.33 -6.80 17.09
CA TYR A 103 -10.98 -8.10 16.94
C TYR A 103 -10.21 -9.01 15.96
N PRO A 104 -10.29 -10.35 16.14
CA PRO A 104 -9.59 -11.33 15.29
C PRO A 104 -10.27 -11.54 13.91
N TYR A 105 -11.10 -10.61 13.47
CA TYR A 105 -11.80 -10.63 12.19
C TYR A 105 -12.00 -9.21 11.68
N SER A 106 -12.15 -9.05 10.37
CA SER A 106 -12.59 -7.79 9.78
C SER A 106 -14.09 -7.81 9.49
N LEU A 107 -14.72 -6.64 9.58
CA LEU A 107 -16.13 -6.47 9.24
C LEU A 107 -16.37 -6.62 7.72
N GLU A 108 -15.37 -6.43 6.90
CA GLU A 108 -15.39 -6.75 5.47
C GLU A 108 -15.61 -8.24 5.24
N ASN A 109 -14.88 -9.08 6.00
CA ASN A 109 -14.98 -10.54 5.90
C ASN A 109 -16.35 -11.06 6.39
N THR A 110 -16.94 -10.43 7.39
CA THR A 110 -18.30 -10.77 7.81
C THR A 110 -19.33 -10.29 6.81
N ALA A 111 -19.21 -9.05 6.31
CA ALA A 111 -20.15 -8.45 5.34
C ALA A 111 -20.13 -9.17 3.98
N SER A 112 -19.01 -9.76 3.58
CA SER A 112 -18.91 -10.57 2.37
C SER A 112 -19.86 -11.78 2.39
N GLN A 113 -20.27 -12.24 3.59
CA GLN A 113 -21.20 -13.34 3.82
C GLN A 113 -22.66 -12.88 3.91
N LYS A 114 -23.03 -11.82 3.15
CA LYS A 114 -24.32 -11.15 3.18
C LYS A 114 -25.50 -12.12 3.07
N GLN A 115 -25.46 -13.09 2.17
CA GLN A 115 -26.54 -14.06 1.97
C GLN A 115 -26.86 -14.88 3.25
N GLU A 116 -25.82 -15.23 4.02
CA GLU A 116 -26.03 -15.94 5.27
C GLU A 116 -26.58 -15.03 6.36
N LEU A 117 -26.08 -13.78 6.44
CA LEU A 117 -26.59 -12.78 7.36
C LEU A 117 -28.05 -12.43 7.07
N ASP A 118 -28.43 -12.27 5.79
CA ASP A 118 -29.82 -12.08 5.37
C ASP A 118 -30.70 -13.30 5.73
N SER A 119 -30.16 -14.51 5.57
CA SER A 119 -30.86 -15.73 5.99
C SER A 119 -31.10 -15.80 7.52
N ILE A 120 -30.18 -15.23 8.33
CA ILE A 120 -30.35 -15.15 9.78
C ILE A 120 -31.46 -14.15 10.13
N ILE A 121 -31.43 -12.96 9.51
CA ILE A 121 -32.48 -11.94 9.66
C ILE A 121 -33.84 -12.53 9.30
N TYR A 122 -33.93 -13.17 8.13
CA TYR A 122 -35.13 -13.84 7.69
C TYR A 122 -35.64 -14.89 8.69
N LYS A 123 -34.77 -15.79 9.16
CA LYS A 123 -35.17 -16.85 10.12
C LYS A 123 -35.64 -16.28 11.46
N SER A 124 -34.92 -15.28 11.98
CA SER A 124 -35.28 -14.61 13.23
C SER A 124 -36.63 -13.89 13.09
N THR A 125 -36.83 -13.16 11.98
CA THR A 125 -38.09 -12.48 11.65
C THR A 125 -39.24 -13.49 11.49
N ALA A 126 -39.03 -14.61 10.79
CA ALA A 126 -40.02 -15.65 10.66
C ALA A 126 -40.41 -16.27 12.03
N GLY A 127 -39.43 -16.49 12.90
CA GLY A 127 -39.67 -16.95 14.28
C GLY A 127 -40.54 -16.00 15.09
N ILE A 128 -40.33 -14.70 14.95
CA ILE A 128 -41.16 -13.67 15.61
C ILE A 128 -42.56 -13.64 15.05
N LEU A 129 -42.73 -13.69 13.70
CA LEU A 129 -44.01 -13.55 13.04
C LEU A 129 -44.91 -14.78 13.11
N LEU A 130 -44.33 -15.96 13.20
CA LEU A 130 -45.10 -17.22 13.19
C LEU A 130 -45.50 -17.70 14.59
N HIS A 131 -44.83 -17.20 15.64
CA HIS A 131 -45.08 -17.62 17.01
C HIS A 131 -45.72 -16.52 17.87
N ASP A 132 -46.13 -16.90 19.06
CA ASP A 132 -46.68 -15.99 20.04
C ASP A 132 -45.60 -15.03 20.55
N LEU A 133 -45.88 -13.71 20.45
CA LEU A 133 -44.89 -12.66 20.86
C LEU A 133 -44.62 -12.65 22.38
N ARG A 134 -45.39 -13.42 23.17
CA ARG A 134 -45.16 -13.57 24.61
C ARG A 134 -44.19 -14.69 24.97
N ASN A 135 -43.56 -15.35 23.94
CA ASN A 135 -42.52 -16.35 24.22
C ASN A 135 -41.22 -15.68 24.61
N ASP A 136 -40.37 -16.40 25.39
CA ASP A 136 -39.14 -15.88 26.01
C ASP A 136 -37.98 -15.67 25.01
N TRP A 137 -38.15 -15.95 23.72
CA TRP A 137 -37.09 -15.91 22.72
C TRP A 137 -37.20 -14.73 21.73
N VAL A 138 -38.28 -13.93 21.85
CA VAL A 138 -38.54 -12.83 20.90
C VAL A 138 -37.45 -11.78 20.97
N ASP A 139 -37.08 -11.33 22.15
CA ASP A 139 -36.03 -10.34 22.35
C ASP A 139 -34.65 -10.87 21.91
N ASN A 140 -34.38 -12.15 22.16
CA ASN A 140 -33.14 -12.80 21.70
C ASN A 140 -33.08 -12.92 20.16
N MET A 141 -34.20 -13.10 19.47
CA MET A 141 -34.25 -13.08 18.00
C MET A 141 -34.03 -11.67 17.44
N TYR A 142 -34.59 -10.63 18.07
CA TYR A 142 -34.23 -9.25 17.72
C TYR A 142 -32.76 -8.96 17.95
N LEU A 143 -32.18 -9.47 19.02
CA LEU A 143 -30.73 -9.34 19.27
C LEU A 143 -29.91 -9.98 18.14
N LEU A 144 -30.33 -11.16 17.61
CA LEU A 144 -29.68 -11.79 16.46
C LEU A 144 -29.84 -10.97 15.18
N ILE A 145 -31.01 -10.34 14.96
CA ILE A 145 -31.23 -9.42 13.84
C ILE A 145 -30.25 -8.24 13.91
N GLY A 146 -30.19 -7.57 15.07
CA GLY A 146 -29.26 -6.46 15.28
C GLY A 146 -27.79 -6.86 15.06
N LYS A 147 -27.36 -8.02 15.63
CA LYS A 147 -26.03 -8.56 15.38
C LYS A 147 -25.77 -8.84 13.89
N SER A 148 -26.75 -9.35 13.16
CA SER A 148 -26.63 -9.63 11.74
C SER A 148 -26.49 -8.36 10.90
N TYR A 149 -27.22 -7.30 11.24
CA TYR A 149 -27.03 -5.98 10.63
C TYR A 149 -25.63 -5.42 10.94
N TYR A 150 -25.15 -5.52 12.19
CA TYR A 150 -23.82 -5.11 12.59
C TYR A 150 -22.73 -5.81 11.76
N TYR A 151 -22.78 -7.15 11.65
CA TYR A 151 -21.82 -7.92 10.86
C TYR A 151 -21.95 -7.70 9.35
N ARG A 152 -23.07 -7.17 8.89
CA ARG A 152 -23.29 -6.74 7.50
C ARG A 152 -22.77 -5.33 7.23
N LYS A 153 -22.27 -4.64 8.25
CA LYS A 153 -21.87 -3.22 8.25
C LYS A 153 -23.06 -2.24 8.05
N ASP A 154 -24.27 -2.67 8.33
CA ASP A 154 -25.45 -1.84 8.34
C ASP A 154 -25.70 -1.37 9.78
N PHE A 155 -24.87 -0.41 10.21
CA PHE A 155 -24.81 0.01 11.60
C PHE A 155 -26.04 0.79 12.03
N ASP A 156 -26.69 1.51 11.12
CA ASP A 156 -27.92 2.25 11.39
C ASP A 156 -29.06 1.28 11.74
N SER A 157 -29.27 0.26 10.90
CA SER A 157 -30.28 -0.77 11.17
C SER A 157 -29.94 -1.56 12.44
N ALA A 158 -28.64 -1.81 12.69
CA ALA A 158 -28.21 -2.47 13.92
C ALA A 158 -28.55 -1.62 15.16
N ALA A 159 -28.19 -0.35 15.18
CA ALA A 159 -28.47 0.58 16.28
C ALA A 159 -29.96 0.74 16.51
N MET A 160 -30.76 0.95 15.47
CA MET A 160 -32.22 1.00 15.57
C MET A 160 -32.82 -0.28 16.15
N THR A 161 -32.29 -1.46 15.74
CA THR A 161 -32.77 -2.75 16.28
C THR A 161 -32.45 -2.88 17.77
N PHE A 162 -31.26 -2.50 18.21
CA PHE A 162 -30.88 -2.55 19.62
C PHE A 162 -31.67 -1.52 20.45
N GLN A 163 -31.93 -0.33 19.91
CA GLN A 163 -32.80 0.67 20.56
C GLN A 163 -34.25 0.14 20.65
N PHE A 164 -34.77 -0.51 19.60
CA PHE A 164 -36.12 -1.11 19.62
C PHE A 164 -36.26 -2.13 20.75
N ILE A 165 -35.26 -3.02 20.99
CA ILE A 165 -35.26 -3.94 22.12
C ILE A 165 -35.45 -3.20 23.43
N ASN A 166 -34.69 -2.11 23.61
CA ASN A 166 -34.69 -1.36 24.87
C ASN A 166 -35.97 -0.58 25.13
N TYR A 167 -36.59 0.03 24.11
CA TYR A 167 -37.74 0.92 24.27
C TYR A 167 -39.07 0.20 24.12
N ASN A 168 -39.21 -0.74 23.19
CA ASN A 168 -40.49 -1.36 22.85
C ASN A 168 -40.71 -2.71 23.52
N LEU A 169 -39.70 -3.54 23.65
CA LEU A 169 -39.87 -4.87 24.26
C LEU A 169 -39.80 -4.82 25.80
N PHE A 170 -39.15 -3.82 26.36
CA PHE A 170 -39.03 -3.63 27.80
C PHE A 170 -39.44 -2.22 28.20
N PRO A 171 -40.75 -1.82 28.02
CA PRO A 171 -41.21 -0.49 28.36
C PRO A 171 -41.09 -0.26 29.89
N ARG A 172 -40.60 0.90 30.27
CA ARG A 172 -40.55 1.32 31.67
C ARG A 172 -41.94 1.47 32.22
N LYS A 173 -42.15 0.94 33.46
CA LYS A 173 -43.43 1.11 34.12
C LYS A 173 -43.63 2.57 34.50
N LYS A 174 -44.73 3.18 34.10
CA LYS A 174 -45.09 4.58 34.32
C LYS A 174 -45.03 5.08 35.76
N LYS A 175 -44.95 4.19 36.75
CA LYS A 175 -44.90 4.54 38.20
C LYS A 175 -43.51 4.93 38.71
N GLU A 176 -42.43 4.71 37.94
CA GLU A 176 -41.08 5.02 38.42
C GLU A 176 -40.57 6.43 37.97
N ASP A 177 -41.28 7.09 37.07
CA ASP A 177 -40.81 8.37 36.49
C ASP A 177 -41.46 9.64 37.06
N ASP A 178 -42.52 9.55 37.88
CA ASP A 178 -43.26 10.70 38.35
C ASP A 178 -42.57 11.53 39.46
N ASN A 179 -41.44 11.13 39.98
CA ASN A 179 -40.73 11.85 41.03
C ASN A 179 -39.26 12.25 40.69
N ARG A 180 -38.91 12.29 39.42
CA ARG A 180 -37.56 12.76 39.03
C ARG A 180 -37.63 14.19 38.48
N VAL A 181 -37.26 15.13 39.29
CA VAL A 181 -37.00 16.52 38.86
C VAL A 181 -35.68 16.55 38.11
N VAL A 182 -35.76 16.83 36.82
CA VAL A 182 -34.58 17.09 36.01
C VAL A 182 -34.10 18.49 36.36
N GLY A 183 -32.94 18.63 37.01
CA GLY A 183 -32.30 19.94 37.26
C GLY A 183 -32.14 20.41 38.68
N GLY A 184 -32.28 19.55 39.68
CA GLY A 184 -32.02 19.93 41.09
C GLY A 184 -30.59 19.62 41.51
N ASN A 185 -29.81 20.65 41.84
CA ASN A 185 -28.51 20.57 42.49
C ASN A 185 -28.77 20.21 43.99
N GLU A 186 -28.97 18.96 44.32
CA GLU A 186 -28.95 18.50 45.70
C GLU A 186 -28.09 17.25 45.83
N SER A 187 -26.90 17.50 46.33
CA SER A 187 -25.99 16.55 46.92
C SER A 187 -26.60 15.97 48.23
N ALA A 188 -27.24 14.84 48.12
CA ALA A 188 -27.31 13.80 49.17
C ALA A 188 -28.34 12.72 48.77
N SER A 189 -27.87 11.53 48.49
CA SER A 189 -28.59 10.32 48.13
C SER A 189 -28.68 10.09 46.64
N GLY A 190 -27.67 9.41 46.12
CA GLY A 190 -27.47 9.10 44.68
C GLY A 190 -28.63 8.32 44.08
N SER A 191 -29.50 8.98 43.39
CA SER A 191 -30.35 8.33 42.40
C SER A 191 -29.60 8.27 41.09
N ASN A 192 -28.65 7.34 40.94
CA ASN A 192 -28.02 7.03 39.66
C ASN A 192 -29.11 6.64 38.70
N ILE A 193 -29.15 7.31 37.56
CA ILE A 193 -30.07 6.97 36.44
C ILE A 193 -29.68 5.55 35.99
N SER A 194 -30.45 4.56 36.39
CA SER A 194 -30.23 3.19 35.94
C SER A 194 -30.95 2.94 34.63
N ILE A 195 -30.20 2.52 33.59
CA ILE A 195 -30.72 2.09 32.31
C ILE A 195 -30.71 0.57 32.15
N ALA A 196 -29.88 -0.10 32.89
CA ALA A 196 -29.82 -1.57 32.92
C ALA A 196 -30.93 -2.17 33.81
N ASN A 197 -31.29 -3.42 33.59
CA ASN A 197 -32.26 -4.17 34.37
C ASN A 197 -31.60 -5.30 35.15
N THR A 198 -32.04 -5.50 36.41
CA THR A 198 -31.60 -6.68 37.16
C THR A 198 -32.21 -7.96 36.57
N GLU A 199 -31.38 -8.97 36.36
CA GLU A 199 -31.78 -10.28 35.83
C GLU A 199 -32.17 -11.24 36.94
N LYS A 200 -33.36 -11.04 37.57
CA LYS A 200 -33.87 -11.97 38.58
C LYS A 200 -34.51 -13.17 37.88
N ARG A 201 -33.84 -14.34 37.94
CA ARG A 201 -34.29 -15.58 37.31
C ARG A 201 -34.24 -16.73 38.28
N ASN A 202 -35.31 -17.52 38.34
CA ASN A 202 -35.38 -18.76 39.11
C ASN A 202 -34.49 -19.83 38.48
N PHE A 203 -34.12 -20.86 39.22
CA PHE A 203 -33.29 -21.97 38.74
C PHE A 203 -33.85 -22.63 37.46
N LEU A 204 -35.16 -22.88 37.41
CA LEU A 204 -35.82 -23.46 36.23
C LEU A 204 -35.74 -22.54 35.00
N GLN A 205 -35.86 -21.24 35.19
CA GLN A 205 -35.71 -20.24 34.12
C GLN A 205 -34.26 -20.14 33.62
N LYS A 206 -33.28 -20.29 34.51
CA LYS A 206 -31.86 -20.30 34.12
C LYS A 206 -31.48 -21.48 33.23
N VAL A 207 -32.19 -22.60 33.40
CA VAL A 207 -31.97 -23.81 32.59
C VAL A 207 -32.77 -23.80 31.28
N ALA A 208 -33.98 -23.19 31.28
CA ALA A 208 -34.95 -23.26 30.18
C ALA A 208 -34.85 -22.09 29.17
N SER A 209 -34.27 -20.96 29.56
CA SER A 209 -34.21 -19.77 28.69
C SER A 209 -32.90 -18.98 28.89
N LEU A 210 -32.54 -18.14 27.89
CA LEU A 210 -31.47 -17.15 28.06
C LEU A 210 -31.96 -15.98 28.94
N PRO A 211 -31.04 -15.18 29.49
CA PRO A 211 -31.39 -13.91 30.13
C PRO A 211 -32.09 -12.96 29.13
N PRO A 212 -32.92 -12.04 29.61
CA PRO A 212 -33.50 -11.00 28.78
C PRO A 212 -32.40 -10.21 28.04
N SER A 213 -32.55 -10.03 26.76
CA SER A 213 -31.52 -9.48 25.89
C SER A 213 -31.35 -7.96 25.98
N ARG A 214 -32.10 -7.26 26.83
CA ARG A 214 -32.04 -5.79 26.97
C ARG A 214 -30.65 -5.28 27.31
N ASN A 215 -30.01 -5.85 28.33
CA ASN A 215 -28.68 -5.41 28.76
C ASN A 215 -27.60 -5.74 27.70
N ASP A 216 -27.74 -6.89 27.04
CA ASP A 216 -26.89 -7.28 25.90
C ASP A 216 -27.06 -6.30 24.73
N ALA A 217 -28.32 -5.88 24.45
CA ALA A 217 -28.59 -4.92 23.38
C ALA A 217 -27.97 -3.54 23.66
N LEU A 218 -27.89 -3.09 24.92
CA LEU A 218 -27.19 -1.84 25.28
C LEU A 218 -25.69 -1.90 24.97
N ILE A 219 -25.04 -3.02 25.25
CA ILE A 219 -23.61 -3.24 24.95
C ILE A 219 -23.39 -3.29 23.43
N TRP A 220 -24.26 -3.99 22.69
CA TRP A 220 -24.18 -4.05 21.25
C TRP A 220 -24.54 -2.71 20.57
N LEU A 221 -25.41 -1.91 21.19
CA LEU A 221 -25.69 -0.53 20.74
C LEU A 221 -24.43 0.33 20.87
N ALA A 222 -23.74 0.29 22.02
CA ALA A 222 -22.48 1.02 22.18
C ALA A 222 -21.45 0.61 21.12
N ARG A 223 -21.37 -0.69 20.80
CA ARG A 223 -20.48 -1.20 19.78
C ARG A 223 -20.86 -0.73 18.37
N ALA A 224 -22.17 -0.66 18.04
CA ALA A 224 -22.64 -0.14 16.77
C ALA A 224 -22.34 1.35 16.62
N LEU A 225 -22.54 2.15 17.67
CA LEU A 225 -22.23 3.58 17.69
C LEU A 225 -20.73 3.85 17.52
N ILE A 226 -19.85 3.00 18.07
CA ILE A 226 -18.39 3.10 17.85
C ILE A 226 -18.06 2.93 16.36
N GLU A 227 -18.70 2.00 15.65
CA GLU A 227 -18.47 1.79 14.22
C GLU A 227 -19.05 2.91 13.34
N GLN A 228 -20.07 3.62 13.83
CA GLN A 228 -20.61 4.84 13.20
C GLN A 228 -19.72 6.06 13.47
N ASN A 229 -18.68 5.93 14.31
CA ASN A 229 -17.83 7.01 14.84
C ASN A 229 -18.57 8.00 15.76
N GLU A 230 -19.73 7.62 16.30
CA GLU A 230 -20.49 8.37 17.28
C GLU A 230 -19.85 8.19 18.70
N PHE A 231 -18.61 8.70 18.85
CA PHE A 231 -17.82 8.48 20.07
C PHE A 231 -18.40 9.19 21.29
N GLY A 232 -19.13 10.29 21.11
CA GLY A 232 -19.80 11.00 22.20
C GLY A 232 -20.96 10.19 22.79
N GLU A 233 -21.83 9.67 21.94
CA GLU A 233 -22.99 8.85 22.35
C GLU A 233 -22.56 7.50 22.92
N SER A 234 -21.64 6.83 22.24
CA SER A 234 -21.11 5.55 22.72
C SER A 234 -20.40 5.69 24.06
N GLY A 235 -19.57 6.74 24.24
CA GLY A 235 -18.88 7.03 25.50
C GLY A 235 -19.86 7.37 26.63
N GLY A 236 -20.89 8.17 26.36
CA GLY A 236 -21.97 8.46 27.30
C GLY A 236 -22.73 7.21 27.74
N LEU A 237 -23.05 6.32 26.79
CA LEU A 237 -23.72 5.04 27.08
C LEU A 237 -22.82 4.11 27.90
N ILE A 238 -21.54 3.94 27.53
CA ILE A 238 -20.57 3.13 28.25
C ILE A 238 -20.40 3.62 29.68
N ASN A 239 -20.19 4.94 29.88
CA ASN A 239 -20.03 5.52 31.21
C ASN A 239 -21.28 5.32 32.08
N THR A 240 -22.48 5.48 31.49
CA THR A 240 -23.74 5.23 32.21
C THR A 240 -23.85 3.77 32.64
N LEU A 241 -23.50 2.82 31.77
CA LEU A 241 -23.53 1.39 32.10
C LEU A 241 -22.47 0.98 33.13
N GLN A 242 -21.28 1.58 33.12
CA GLN A 242 -20.23 1.33 34.12
C GLN A 242 -20.65 1.72 35.51
N ASN A 243 -21.41 2.79 35.64
CA ASN A 243 -21.91 3.31 36.89
C ASN A 243 -23.28 2.76 37.29
N ASP A 244 -23.88 1.88 36.47
CA ASP A 244 -25.19 1.29 36.73
C ASP A 244 -25.12 0.06 37.65
N ALA A 245 -25.57 0.22 38.86
CA ALA A 245 -25.61 -0.85 39.87
C ALA A 245 -26.49 -2.07 39.45
N ASN A 246 -27.37 -1.91 38.49
CA ASN A 246 -28.24 -2.98 37.98
C ASN A 246 -27.61 -3.75 36.81
N LEU A 247 -26.44 -3.34 36.32
CA LEU A 247 -25.74 -4.08 35.23
C LEU A 247 -25.33 -5.47 35.77
N PRO A 248 -25.77 -6.56 35.08
CA PRO A 248 -25.43 -7.91 35.53
C PRO A 248 -23.93 -8.16 35.48
N LYS A 249 -23.40 -8.84 36.51
CA LYS A 249 -21.97 -9.19 36.63
C LYS A 249 -21.43 -9.93 35.39
N ARG A 250 -22.27 -10.75 34.72
CA ARG A 250 -21.88 -11.47 33.50
C ARG A 250 -21.50 -10.56 32.34
N LEU A 251 -22.00 -9.31 32.31
CA LEU A 251 -21.76 -8.34 31.24
C LEU A 251 -20.71 -7.29 31.57
N GLN A 252 -20.12 -7.32 32.75
CA GLN A 252 -19.10 -6.36 33.16
C GLN A 252 -17.85 -6.47 32.27
N ASN A 253 -17.40 -7.69 32.01
CA ASN A 253 -16.25 -7.94 31.16
C ASN A 253 -16.54 -7.58 29.67
N ASP A 254 -17.78 -7.83 29.20
CA ASP A 254 -18.20 -7.43 27.85
C ASP A 254 -18.23 -5.91 27.71
N LEU A 255 -18.67 -5.19 28.76
CA LEU A 255 -18.62 -3.73 28.80
C LEU A 255 -17.17 -3.21 28.82
N ASP A 256 -16.28 -3.85 29.61
CA ASP A 256 -14.85 -3.50 29.60
C ASP A 256 -14.23 -3.76 28.22
N GLU A 257 -14.62 -4.83 27.51
CA GLU A 257 -14.15 -5.10 26.13
C GLU A 257 -14.60 -4.00 25.15
N VAL A 258 -15.88 -3.59 25.21
CA VAL A 258 -16.39 -2.52 24.36
C VAL A 258 -15.77 -1.17 24.72
N ASN A 259 -15.50 -0.92 25.98
CA ASN A 259 -14.81 0.29 26.43
C ASN A 259 -13.34 0.32 25.98
N ALA A 260 -12.64 -0.82 26.06
CA ALA A 260 -11.30 -0.96 25.51
C ALA A 260 -11.30 -0.67 24.01
N TYR A 261 -12.32 -1.16 23.28
CA TYR A 261 -12.47 -0.91 21.85
C TYR A 261 -12.75 0.56 21.54
N TRP A 262 -13.58 1.24 22.35
CA TRP A 262 -13.87 2.66 22.23
C TRP A 262 -12.60 3.51 22.35
N TYR A 263 -11.75 3.24 23.37
CA TYR A 263 -10.46 3.90 23.51
C TYR A 263 -9.48 3.54 22.40
N PHE A 264 -9.46 2.28 21.97
CA PHE A 264 -8.59 1.83 20.88
C PHE A 264 -8.87 2.59 19.57
N LYS A 265 -10.14 2.77 19.22
CA LYS A 265 -10.54 3.56 18.03
C LYS A 265 -10.13 5.03 18.10
N GLN A 266 -10.03 5.58 19.28
CA GLN A 266 -9.61 6.96 19.53
C GLN A 266 -8.11 7.09 19.85
N LEU A 267 -7.31 6.03 19.66
CA LEU A 267 -5.87 5.99 19.91
C LEU A 267 -5.47 6.21 21.38
N GLY A 268 -6.42 6.11 22.31
CA GLY A 268 -6.18 6.17 23.75
C GLY A 268 -5.67 4.83 24.31
N TYR A 269 -4.45 4.46 23.94
CA TYR A 269 -3.92 3.11 24.15
C TYR A 269 -3.71 2.72 25.62
N ASP A 270 -3.47 3.66 26.53
CA ASP A 270 -3.36 3.43 27.96
C ASP A 270 -4.67 2.93 28.58
N SER A 271 -5.74 3.64 28.33
CA SER A 271 -7.07 3.29 28.78
C SER A 271 -7.60 2.04 28.07
N ALA A 272 -7.31 1.90 26.75
CA ALA A 272 -7.62 0.68 26.02
C ALA A 272 -6.95 -0.55 26.66
N ALA A 273 -5.67 -0.45 27.05
CA ALA A 273 -4.94 -1.52 27.71
C ALA A 273 -5.56 -1.87 29.07
N ALA A 274 -5.87 -0.85 29.89
CA ALA A 274 -6.44 -1.05 31.22
C ALA A 274 -7.80 -1.79 31.20
N HIS A 275 -8.64 -1.48 30.21
CA HIS A 275 -9.94 -2.14 30.04
C HIS A 275 -9.80 -3.50 29.35
N LEU A 276 -8.91 -3.66 28.38
CA LEU A 276 -8.66 -4.95 27.74
C LEU A 276 -8.11 -5.98 28.71
N GLU A 277 -7.27 -5.56 29.68
CA GLU A 277 -6.74 -6.42 30.73
C GLU A 277 -7.86 -7.05 31.57
N LYS A 278 -8.89 -6.26 31.91
CA LYS A 278 -10.08 -6.76 32.62
C LYS A 278 -10.91 -7.71 31.76
N ALA A 279 -10.97 -7.43 30.45
CA ALA A 279 -11.75 -8.21 29.48
C ALA A 279 -11.05 -9.50 29.00
N LEU A 280 -9.83 -9.82 29.44
CA LEU A 280 -9.11 -11.03 29.03
C LEU A 280 -9.87 -12.33 29.32
N THR A 281 -10.77 -12.32 30.30
CA THR A 281 -11.61 -13.48 30.65
C THR A 281 -12.68 -13.78 29.61
N ASN A 282 -12.97 -12.85 28.68
CA ASN A 282 -13.90 -13.05 27.56
C ASN A 282 -13.30 -13.86 26.41
N ALA A 283 -12.06 -14.27 26.50
CA ALA A 283 -11.42 -15.08 25.47
C ALA A 283 -12.13 -16.42 25.31
N ASP A 284 -12.48 -16.77 24.07
CA ASP A 284 -13.21 -17.99 23.73
C ASP A 284 -12.38 -19.25 24.03
N ASP A 285 -11.07 -19.18 23.75
CA ASP A 285 -10.12 -20.27 23.96
C ASP A 285 -8.71 -19.74 24.31
N LYS A 286 -7.74 -20.66 24.43
CA LYS A 286 -6.35 -20.29 24.75
C LYS A 286 -5.68 -19.50 23.64
N GLN A 287 -6.03 -19.76 22.40
CA GLN A 287 -5.44 -19.06 21.25
C GLN A 287 -5.98 -17.63 21.16
N ASP A 288 -7.29 -17.43 21.33
CA ASP A 288 -7.89 -16.09 21.40
C ASP A 288 -7.31 -15.31 22.61
N LYS A 289 -7.16 -15.98 23.77
CA LYS A 289 -6.51 -15.37 24.93
C LYS A 289 -5.09 -14.92 24.63
N SER A 290 -4.29 -15.78 23.99
CA SER A 290 -2.92 -15.46 23.60
C SER A 290 -2.85 -14.25 22.64
N ARG A 291 -3.76 -14.19 21.68
CA ARG A 291 -3.87 -13.07 20.75
C ARG A 291 -4.21 -11.75 21.47
N ARG A 292 -5.18 -11.81 22.40
CA ARG A 292 -5.56 -10.64 23.24
C ARG A 292 -4.42 -10.20 24.15
N GLU A 293 -3.67 -11.15 24.72
CA GLU A 293 -2.46 -10.88 25.52
C GLU A 293 -1.37 -10.23 24.67
N PHE A 294 -1.21 -10.65 23.40
CA PHE A 294 -0.27 -10.04 22.47
C PHE A 294 -0.67 -8.60 22.11
N LEU A 295 -1.96 -8.37 21.79
CA LEU A 295 -2.47 -7.01 21.56
C LEU A 295 -2.29 -6.12 22.79
N LEU A 296 -2.60 -6.64 23.98
CA LEU A 296 -2.43 -5.92 25.23
C LEU A 296 -0.97 -5.54 25.48
N ALA A 297 -0.04 -6.46 25.18
CA ALA A 297 1.39 -6.17 25.23
C ALA A 297 1.79 -5.05 24.28
N GLN A 298 1.27 -5.04 23.04
CA GLN A 298 1.50 -3.96 22.07
C GLN A 298 0.95 -2.61 22.57
N LEU A 299 -0.23 -2.59 23.18
CA LEU A 299 -0.80 -1.36 23.74
C LEU A 299 0.06 -0.82 24.91
N TYR A 300 0.56 -1.68 25.78
CA TYR A 300 1.49 -1.28 26.83
C TYR A 300 2.84 -0.80 26.27
N GLU A 301 3.35 -1.44 25.20
CA GLU A 301 4.58 -1.02 24.50
C GLU A 301 4.42 0.39 23.92
N MET A 302 3.29 0.65 23.23
CA MET A 302 3.00 1.98 22.65
C MET A 302 2.88 3.07 23.72
N ASN A 303 2.51 2.68 24.93
CA ASN A 303 2.36 3.57 26.08
C ASN A 303 3.65 3.70 26.92
N GLY A 304 4.75 3.08 26.47
CA GLY A 304 6.04 3.10 27.17
C GLY A 304 6.10 2.28 28.46
N GLN A 305 5.08 1.45 28.76
CA GLN A 305 5.05 0.57 29.93
C GLN A 305 5.76 -0.76 29.61
N THR A 306 7.07 -0.70 29.44
CA THR A 306 7.91 -1.81 28.94
C THR A 306 7.84 -3.07 29.80
N GLU A 307 7.74 -2.92 31.13
CA GLU A 307 7.65 -4.06 32.07
C GLU A 307 6.35 -4.86 31.88
N LYS A 308 5.22 -4.16 31.80
CA LYS A 308 3.93 -4.81 31.52
C LYS A 308 3.87 -5.38 30.12
N ALA A 309 4.41 -4.67 29.12
CA ALA A 309 4.50 -5.17 27.75
C ALA A 309 5.26 -6.50 27.71
N SER A 310 6.43 -6.59 28.34
CA SER A 310 7.21 -7.82 28.46
C SER A 310 6.42 -8.94 29.14
N GLU A 311 5.77 -8.65 30.28
CA GLU A 311 4.94 -9.62 31.01
C GLU A 311 3.87 -10.25 30.10
N TYR A 312 3.14 -9.42 29.33
CA TYR A 312 2.06 -9.89 28.47
C TYR A 312 2.59 -10.56 27.18
N TYR A 313 3.72 -10.14 26.62
CA TYR A 313 4.36 -10.90 25.53
C TYR A 313 4.78 -12.31 26.00
N VAL A 314 5.32 -12.45 27.21
CA VAL A 314 5.68 -13.75 27.79
C VAL A 314 4.43 -14.61 28.01
N LYS A 315 3.31 -14.04 28.52
CA LYS A 315 2.03 -14.76 28.65
C LYS A 315 1.51 -15.23 27.31
N ALA A 316 1.51 -14.35 26.30
CA ALA A 316 1.10 -14.68 24.94
C ALA A 316 1.91 -15.84 24.36
N SER A 317 3.24 -15.82 24.52
CA SER A 317 4.11 -16.92 24.04
C SER A 317 3.86 -18.26 24.73
N LYS A 318 3.36 -18.25 25.97
CA LYS A 318 3.05 -19.48 26.73
C LYS A 318 1.69 -20.08 26.38
N HIS A 319 0.71 -19.24 26.03
CA HIS A 319 -0.65 -19.67 25.76
C HIS A 319 -0.88 -20.05 24.29
N THR A 320 -0.09 -19.48 23.39
CA THR A 320 -0.28 -19.69 21.94
C THR A 320 0.09 -21.09 21.48
N VAL A 321 -0.69 -21.58 20.51
CA VAL A 321 -0.35 -22.76 19.68
C VAL A 321 0.19 -22.33 18.31
N ASP A 322 0.00 -21.07 17.92
CA ASP A 322 0.49 -20.49 16.67
C ASP A 322 2.01 -20.25 16.74
N PRO A 323 2.82 -20.90 15.89
CA PRO A 323 4.27 -20.70 15.89
C PRO A 323 4.67 -19.26 15.55
N LEU A 324 3.91 -18.57 14.71
CA LEU A 324 4.23 -17.22 14.27
C LEU A 324 4.03 -16.21 15.41
N LEU A 325 2.91 -16.30 16.12
CA LEU A 325 2.68 -15.49 17.31
C LEU A 325 3.76 -15.73 18.38
N ASP A 326 4.15 -17.00 18.60
CA ASP A 326 5.22 -17.35 19.56
C ASP A 326 6.55 -16.66 19.21
N ILE A 327 6.91 -16.62 17.91
CA ILE A 327 8.14 -15.95 17.43
C ILE A 327 8.07 -14.45 17.71
N TYR A 328 6.97 -13.80 17.31
CA TYR A 328 6.83 -12.35 17.47
C TYR A 328 6.69 -11.93 18.94
N ALA A 329 6.00 -12.72 19.76
CA ALA A 329 5.90 -12.44 21.19
C ALA A 329 7.28 -12.44 21.86
N ARG A 330 8.13 -13.43 21.54
CA ARG A 330 9.51 -13.47 22.06
C ARG A 330 10.42 -12.39 21.47
N LEU A 331 10.24 -12.05 20.21
CA LEU A 331 10.98 -10.96 19.57
C LEU A 331 10.65 -9.62 20.21
N ASN A 332 9.37 -9.33 20.42
CA ASN A 332 8.93 -8.06 20.99
C ASN A 332 9.28 -7.99 22.49
N ASP A 333 9.13 -9.09 23.25
CA ASP A 333 9.64 -9.18 24.62
C ASP A 333 11.13 -8.84 24.68
N ALA A 334 11.95 -9.43 23.80
CA ALA A 334 13.39 -9.16 23.75
C ALA A 334 13.73 -7.71 23.42
N LYS A 335 12.90 -7.03 22.64
CA LYS A 335 13.08 -5.61 22.33
C LYS A 335 12.86 -4.68 23.53
N MET A 336 12.13 -5.14 24.54
CA MET A 336 11.89 -4.35 25.76
C MET A 336 13.16 -4.17 26.60
N TYR A 337 14.18 -5.03 26.41
CA TYR A 337 15.45 -5.01 27.16
C TYR A 337 16.54 -4.12 26.52
N ARG A 338 16.17 -3.01 25.87
CA ARG A 338 17.07 -2.19 25.05
C ARG A 338 18.10 -1.38 25.83
N THR A 339 17.95 -1.16 27.12
CA THR A 339 18.79 -0.21 27.88
C THR A 339 19.48 -0.86 29.09
N GLY A 340 20.79 -0.65 29.21
CA GLY A 340 21.57 -0.82 30.42
C GLY A 340 21.85 -2.26 30.86
N ASP A 341 21.52 -2.62 32.08
CA ASP A 341 21.94 -3.85 32.77
C ASP A 341 21.31 -5.16 32.27
N ASN A 342 20.41 -5.09 31.27
CA ASN A 342 19.60 -6.24 30.80
C ASN A 342 20.20 -7.02 29.63
N LEU A 343 21.49 -6.82 29.30
CA LEU A 343 22.14 -7.52 28.18
C LEU A 343 22.12 -9.07 28.34
N LYS A 344 22.11 -9.56 29.56
CA LYS A 344 22.00 -11.01 29.83
C LYS A 344 20.63 -11.58 29.41
N GLU A 345 19.55 -10.84 29.62
CA GLU A 345 18.22 -11.28 29.22
C GLU A 345 18.06 -11.21 27.68
N LEU A 346 18.67 -10.21 27.05
CA LEU A 346 18.75 -10.14 25.59
C LEU A 346 19.51 -11.36 25.00
N ASP A 347 20.65 -11.73 25.56
CA ASP A 347 21.41 -12.91 25.15
C ASP A 347 20.61 -14.20 25.32
N LYS A 348 19.87 -14.34 26.41
CA LYS A 348 18.96 -15.47 26.64
C LYS A 348 17.83 -15.53 25.64
N SER A 349 17.27 -14.39 25.25
CA SER A 349 16.23 -14.27 24.24
C SER A 349 16.75 -14.65 22.86
N ILE A 350 17.93 -14.17 22.47
CA ILE A 350 18.61 -14.57 21.23
C ILE A 350 18.87 -16.08 21.22
N ALA A 351 19.42 -16.63 22.30
CA ALA A 351 19.68 -18.07 22.40
C ALA A 351 18.39 -18.89 22.32
N THR A 352 17.28 -18.37 22.87
CA THR A 352 15.97 -19.02 22.82
C THR A 352 15.44 -19.05 21.39
N LEU A 353 15.50 -17.94 20.66
CA LEU A 353 15.12 -17.88 19.23
C LEU A 353 15.96 -18.84 18.39
N LEU A 354 17.29 -18.86 18.59
CA LEU A 354 18.16 -19.78 17.85
C LEU A 354 17.90 -21.27 18.18
N LYS A 355 17.45 -21.58 19.40
CA LYS A 355 16.96 -22.92 19.75
C LYS A 355 15.63 -23.24 19.08
N MET A 356 14.74 -22.26 18.93
CA MET A 356 13.47 -22.44 18.21
C MET A 356 13.70 -22.84 16.74
N ALA A 357 14.65 -22.19 16.04
CA ALA A 357 14.98 -22.51 14.65
C ALA A 357 15.37 -23.98 14.41
N LYS A 358 15.79 -24.70 15.48
CA LYS A 358 16.18 -26.12 15.40
C LYS A 358 15.02 -27.11 15.62
N LYS A 359 13.83 -26.62 16.01
CA LYS A 359 12.66 -27.47 16.28
C LYS A 359 11.79 -27.57 15.04
N ASP A 360 11.25 -28.76 14.77
CA ASP A 360 10.42 -29.04 13.60
C ASP A 360 9.14 -28.17 13.56
N LYS A 361 8.56 -27.84 14.74
CA LYS A 361 7.41 -26.92 14.85
C LYS A 361 7.62 -25.59 14.10
N PHE A 362 8.87 -25.09 14.01
CA PHE A 362 9.22 -23.80 13.42
C PHE A 362 9.92 -23.93 12.06
N GLU A 363 9.89 -25.10 11.45
CA GLU A 363 10.57 -25.36 10.16
C GLU A 363 10.16 -24.38 9.08
N ALA A 364 8.88 -24.19 8.87
CA ALA A 364 8.33 -23.26 7.88
C ALA A 364 8.58 -21.77 8.20
N TYR A 365 9.09 -21.46 9.40
CA TYR A 365 9.31 -20.09 9.88
C TYR A 365 10.77 -19.83 10.27
N ARG A 366 11.69 -20.70 9.87
CA ARG A 366 13.13 -20.55 10.18
C ARG A 366 13.70 -19.25 9.68
N ASP A 367 13.24 -18.78 8.52
CA ASP A 367 13.60 -17.50 7.93
C ASP A 367 13.26 -16.33 8.88
N ILE A 368 12.04 -16.31 9.43
CA ILE A 368 11.57 -15.29 10.36
C ILE A 368 12.36 -15.35 11.67
N VAL A 369 12.59 -16.56 12.19
CA VAL A 369 13.34 -16.76 13.45
C VAL A 369 14.78 -16.26 13.31
N TYR A 370 15.48 -16.61 12.23
CA TYR A 370 16.85 -16.14 12.00
C TYR A 370 16.90 -14.64 11.73
N TYR A 371 15.94 -14.09 10.99
CA TYR A 371 15.81 -12.65 10.81
C TYR A 371 15.64 -11.93 12.13
N SER A 372 14.74 -12.41 12.99
CA SER A 372 14.46 -11.84 14.31
C SER A 372 15.67 -11.89 15.23
N ALA A 373 16.39 -13.02 15.27
CA ALA A 373 17.63 -13.17 16.03
C ALA A 373 18.71 -12.21 15.52
N ALA A 374 18.82 -12.04 14.19
CA ALA A 374 19.76 -11.10 13.57
C ALA A 374 19.46 -9.65 13.96
N GLN A 375 18.19 -9.26 13.98
CA GLN A 375 17.77 -7.92 14.43
C GLN A 375 18.15 -7.63 15.89
N LEU A 376 17.99 -8.61 16.77
CA LEU A 376 18.41 -8.46 18.17
C LEU A 376 19.95 -8.39 18.32
N LEU A 377 20.69 -9.14 17.49
CA LEU A 377 22.15 -9.08 17.44
C LEU A 377 22.67 -7.72 16.94
N LEU A 378 21.93 -6.99 16.10
CA LEU A 378 22.26 -5.62 15.70
C LEU A 378 22.09 -4.62 16.85
N GLN A 379 21.18 -4.87 17.79
CA GLN A 379 21.05 -4.04 19.00
C GLN A 379 22.23 -4.22 19.96
N ARG A 380 22.81 -5.39 19.97
CA ARG A 380 24.14 -5.68 20.52
C ARG A 380 25.15 -5.39 19.39
N PRO A 381 26.29 -4.72 19.62
CA PRO A 381 27.23 -4.37 18.54
C PRO A 381 27.94 -5.59 17.92
N ASP A 382 27.26 -6.71 17.80
CA ASP A 382 27.74 -7.95 17.14
C ASP A 382 27.18 -8.07 15.71
N THR A 383 27.66 -7.16 14.87
CA THR A 383 27.23 -7.12 13.45
C THR A 383 27.62 -8.39 12.69
N ASN A 384 28.71 -9.09 13.09
CA ASN A 384 29.15 -10.30 12.38
C ASN A 384 28.18 -11.47 12.63
N ALA A 385 27.78 -11.68 13.87
CA ALA A 385 26.74 -12.68 14.17
C ALA A 385 25.39 -12.32 13.52
N ALA A 386 25.05 -11.04 13.43
CA ALA A 386 23.84 -10.59 12.73
C ALA A 386 23.88 -10.95 11.23
N ILE A 387 25.00 -10.68 10.52
CA ILE A 387 25.20 -11.04 9.11
C ILE A 387 24.98 -12.55 8.89
N ILE A 388 25.59 -13.39 9.75
CA ILE A 388 25.46 -14.85 9.63
C ILE A 388 23.99 -15.28 9.77
N ASN A 389 23.23 -14.64 10.65
CA ASN A 389 21.82 -14.99 10.85
C ASN A 389 20.90 -14.41 9.78
N PHE A 390 21.20 -13.21 9.23
CA PHE A 390 20.49 -12.74 8.03
C PHE A 390 20.73 -13.64 6.82
N ASP A 391 21.96 -14.12 6.61
CA ASP A 391 22.28 -15.08 5.55
C ASP A 391 21.51 -16.39 5.75
N LYS A 392 21.44 -16.91 6.98
CA LYS A 392 20.57 -18.06 7.30
C LYS A 392 19.09 -17.76 7.01
N SER A 393 18.60 -16.58 7.33
CA SER A 393 17.23 -16.18 7.00
C SER A 393 16.96 -16.29 5.50
N VAL A 394 17.88 -15.81 4.67
CA VAL A 394 17.78 -15.92 3.20
C VAL A 394 17.82 -17.39 2.75
N ARG A 395 18.71 -18.19 3.32
CA ARG A 395 18.90 -19.61 2.93
C ARG A 395 17.70 -20.51 3.28
N TYR A 396 17.09 -20.28 4.42
CA TYR A 396 15.93 -21.06 4.90
C TYR A 396 14.59 -20.48 4.43
N ASN A 397 14.62 -19.43 3.61
CA ASN A 397 13.42 -18.84 3.05
C ASN A 397 12.94 -19.64 1.83
N GLU A 398 11.76 -20.26 1.92
CA GLU A 398 11.18 -21.01 0.82
C GLU A 398 10.25 -20.15 -0.05
N ASN A 399 9.31 -19.42 0.54
CA ASN A 399 8.28 -18.70 -0.20
C ASN A 399 7.92 -17.32 0.39
N ASN A 400 8.61 -16.86 1.40
CA ASN A 400 8.32 -15.58 2.07
C ASN A 400 9.15 -14.43 1.48
N ILE A 401 8.67 -13.86 0.38
CA ILE A 401 9.35 -12.78 -0.34
C ILE A 401 9.67 -11.60 0.57
N THR A 402 8.74 -11.23 1.45
CA THR A 402 8.88 -10.08 2.37
C THR A 402 10.08 -10.25 3.31
N TYR A 403 10.24 -11.40 3.96
CA TYR A 403 11.38 -11.62 4.86
C TYR A 403 12.70 -11.79 4.10
N LYS A 404 12.66 -12.35 2.92
CA LYS A 404 13.82 -12.42 2.02
C LYS A 404 14.31 -11.03 1.63
N ASN A 405 13.40 -10.15 1.23
CA ASN A 405 13.69 -8.76 0.92
C ASN A 405 14.21 -8.00 2.13
N LYS A 406 13.57 -8.14 3.30
CA LYS A 406 14.03 -7.52 4.55
C LYS A 406 15.45 -7.96 4.90
N ALA A 407 15.79 -9.24 4.74
CA ALA A 407 17.13 -9.76 5.03
C ALA A 407 18.17 -9.24 4.02
N PHE A 408 17.87 -9.24 2.73
CA PHE A 408 18.77 -8.66 1.71
C PHE A 408 18.99 -7.17 1.92
N LEU A 409 17.94 -6.41 2.25
CA LEU A 409 18.05 -4.98 2.54
C LEU A 409 18.99 -4.73 3.72
N GLN A 410 18.83 -5.45 4.82
CA GLN A 410 19.70 -5.33 5.99
C GLN A 410 21.16 -5.72 5.68
N LEU A 411 21.37 -6.81 4.94
CA LEU A 411 22.71 -7.21 4.48
C LEU A 411 23.34 -6.16 3.57
N GLY A 412 22.55 -5.59 2.65
CA GLY A 412 22.96 -4.51 1.77
C GLY A 412 23.34 -3.25 2.54
N ASP A 413 22.53 -2.82 3.50
CA ASP A 413 22.77 -1.65 4.35
C ASP A 413 24.03 -1.82 5.22
N ILE A 414 24.25 -3.01 5.78
CA ILE A 414 25.45 -3.31 6.56
C ILE A 414 26.69 -3.29 5.65
N ALA A 415 26.63 -3.91 4.48
CA ALA A 415 27.72 -3.90 3.52
C ALA A 415 28.03 -2.47 3.03
N TYR A 416 26.99 -1.68 2.76
CA TYR A 416 27.13 -0.27 2.39
C TYR A 416 27.83 0.57 3.47
N LYS A 417 27.39 0.46 4.72
CA LYS A 417 28.01 1.15 5.86
C LYS A 417 29.48 0.74 6.08
N ARG A 418 29.83 -0.50 5.71
CA ARG A 418 31.22 -1.00 5.76
C ARG A 418 32.04 -0.67 4.51
N LYS A 419 31.49 0.14 3.60
CA LYS A 419 32.12 0.50 2.31
C LYS A 419 32.41 -0.71 1.40
N MET A 420 31.71 -1.85 1.63
CA MET A 420 31.82 -3.06 0.80
C MET A 420 30.83 -2.96 -0.38
N TYR A 421 31.07 -1.99 -1.28
CA TYR A 421 30.08 -1.58 -2.29
C TYR A 421 29.66 -2.67 -3.25
N ARG A 422 30.56 -3.57 -3.65
CA ARG A 422 30.24 -4.72 -4.50
C ARG A 422 29.27 -5.68 -3.78
N MET A 423 29.52 -5.97 -2.51
CA MET A 423 28.63 -6.82 -1.72
C MET A 423 27.27 -6.14 -1.53
N ALA A 424 27.26 -4.84 -1.24
CA ALA A 424 26.04 -4.05 -1.12
C ALA A 424 25.23 -4.10 -2.42
N ALA A 425 25.86 -3.87 -3.58
CA ALA A 425 25.20 -3.95 -4.88
C ALA A 425 24.57 -5.31 -5.12
N ASN A 426 25.29 -6.41 -4.84
CA ASN A 426 24.74 -7.76 -5.00
C ASN A 426 23.52 -8.02 -4.13
N MET A 427 23.50 -7.49 -2.88
CA MET A 427 22.36 -7.62 -1.99
C MET A 427 21.16 -6.79 -2.49
N TYR A 428 21.40 -5.54 -2.91
CA TYR A 428 20.35 -4.69 -3.48
C TYR A 428 19.82 -5.22 -4.83
N ASP A 429 20.64 -5.88 -5.64
CA ASP A 429 20.18 -6.53 -6.87
C ASP A 429 19.25 -7.70 -6.63
N SER A 430 19.41 -8.38 -5.50
CA SER A 430 18.56 -9.50 -5.09
C SER A 430 17.19 -9.08 -4.61
N LEU A 431 16.93 -7.76 -4.46
CA LEU A 431 15.65 -7.24 -3.98
C LEU A 431 14.56 -7.31 -5.05
N GLN A 432 13.40 -7.84 -4.68
CA GLN A 432 12.20 -7.83 -5.49
C GLN A 432 11.38 -6.56 -5.19
N MET A 433 11.56 -5.52 -6.01
CA MET A 433 11.00 -4.18 -5.79
C MET A 433 9.48 -4.08 -5.87
N SER A 434 8.80 -5.14 -6.34
CA SER A 434 7.33 -5.20 -6.39
C SER A 434 6.67 -5.56 -5.06
N ASP A 435 7.45 -5.91 -4.05
CA ASP A 435 6.95 -6.28 -2.72
C ASP A 435 6.59 -5.04 -1.89
N THR A 436 5.57 -5.16 -1.08
CA THR A 436 5.10 -4.15 -0.12
C THR A 436 6.12 -3.77 0.97
N THR A 437 7.22 -4.50 1.10
CA THR A 437 8.33 -4.20 2.02
C THR A 437 8.90 -2.78 1.84
N PHE A 438 8.80 -2.22 0.64
CA PHE A 438 9.46 -0.96 0.25
C PHE A 438 8.53 0.25 0.14
N THR A 439 7.27 0.16 0.58
CA THR A 439 6.28 1.25 0.43
C THR A 439 6.79 2.60 0.90
N ASP A 440 7.53 2.62 2.03
CA ASP A 440 7.93 3.87 2.69
C ASP A 440 9.28 4.42 2.20
N ASN A 441 10.16 3.57 1.64
CA ASN A 441 11.53 3.95 1.27
C ASN A 441 11.96 3.47 -0.13
N LEU A 442 11.01 3.14 -0.98
CA LEU A 442 11.25 2.61 -2.33
C LEU A 442 12.18 3.50 -3.17
N ALA A 443 11.93 4.81 -3.16
CA ALA A 443 12.70 5.78 -3.94
C ALA A 443 14.17 5.84 -3.49
N GLU A 444 14.43 5.85 -2.19
CA GLU A 444 15.78 5.85 -1.63
C GLU A 444 16.56 4.59 -1.99
N VAL A 445 15.91 3.43 -1.84
CA VAL A 445 16.51 2.13 -2.19
C VAL A 445 16.82 2.06 -3.69
N GLN A 446 15.95 2.58 -4.56
CA GLN A 446 16.17 2.63 -6.01
C GLN A 446 17.35 3.54 -6.38
N ILE A 447 17.44 4.73 -5.79
CA ILE A 447 18.55 5.68 -6.01
C ILE A 447 19.87 5.02 -5.60
N ARG A 448 19.90 4.44 -4.40
CA ARG A 448 21.10 3.76 -3.87
C ARG A 448 21.53 2.57 -4.72
N LYS A 449 20.57 1.75 -5.15
CA LYS A 449 20.81 0.62 -6.07
C LYS A 449 21.40 1.11 -7.40
N ALA A 450 20.83 2.16 -8.00
CA ALA A 450 21.32 2.70 -9.28
C ALA A 450 22.75 3.27 -9.16
N ALA A 451 23.07 3.96 -8.06
CA ALA A 451 24.42 4.45 -7.80
C ALA A 451 25.43 3.32 -7.62
N LEU A 452 25.09 2.31 -6.83
CA LEU A 452 25.96 1.15 -6.58
C LEU A 452 26.18 0.31 -7.84
N THR A 453 25.18 0.15 -8.70
CA THR A 453 25.31 -0.57 -9.97
C THR A 453 26.38 0.10 -10.84
N LYS A 454 26.32 1.43 -11.02
CA LYS A 454 27.34 2.18 -11.78
C LYS A 454 28.75 2.00 -11.20
N ILE A 455 28.86 2.05 -9.86
CA ILE A 455 30.15 1.89 -9.17
C ILE A 455 30.72 0.50 -9.43
N VAL A 456 29.91 -0.55 -9.30
CA VAL A 456 30.35 -1.94 -9.53
C VAL A 456 30.72 -2.16 -10.99
N ASP A 457 30.02 -1.55 -11.93
CA ASP A 457 30.37 -1.62 -13.37
C ASP A 457 31.76 -1.04 -13.64
N HIS A 458 32.07 0.14 -13.07
CA HIS A 458 33.41 0.74 -13.21
C HIS A 458 34.49 -0.09 -12.51
N ILE A 459 34.24 -0.58 -11.28
CA ILE A 459 35.21 -1.46 -10.56
C ILE A 459 35.48 -2.73 -11.39
N THR A 460 34.42 -3.34 -11.93
CA THR A 460 34.54 -4.56 -12.72
C THR A 460 35.36 -4.32 -14.00
N THR A 461 35.12 -3.18 -14.66
CA THR A 461 35.88 -2.80 -15.86
C THR A 461 37.37 -2.56 -15.54
N ILE A 462 37.66 -1.87 -14.44
CA ILE A 462 39.05 -1.64 -13.99
C ILE A 462 39.75 -2.98 -13.68
N GLU A 463 39.16 -3.85 -12.88
CA GLU A 463 39.71 -5.17 -12.55
C GLU A 463 39.93 -6.05 -13.78
N ARG A 464 39.01 -5.97 -14.76
CA ARG A 464 39.14 -6.67 -16.03
C ARG A 464 40.36 -6.17 -16.81
N GLU A 465 40.46 -4.88 -17.04
CA GLU A 465 41.58 -4.31 -17.79
C GLU A 465 42.94 -4.54 -17.09
N ASP A 466 43.00 -4.42 -15.75
CA ASP A 466 44.19 -4.76 -14.95
C ASP A 466 44.57 -6.23 -15.08
N SER A 467 43.58 -7.13 -15.11
CA SER A 467 43.85 -8.56 -15.32
C SER A 467 44.35 -8.85 -16.73
N LEU A 468 43.83 -8.18 -17.76
CA LEU A 468 44.29 -8.28 -19.15
C LEU A 468 45.71 -7.79 -19.29
N GLN A 469 46.05 -6.62 -18.72
CA GLN A 469 47.43 -6.06 -18.74
C GLN A 469 48.40 -6.98 -17.99
N ARG A 470 48.04 -7.50 -16.83
CA ARG A 470 48.84 -8.43 -16.04
C ARG A 470 49.17 -9.71 -16.83
N ILE A 471 48.18 -10.26 -17.54
CA ILE A 471 48.38 -11.46 -18.38
C ILE A 471 49.24 -11.11 -19.58
N ALA A 472 49.05 -9.94 -20.20
CA ALA A 472 49.86 -9.46 -21.31
C ALA A 472 51.34 -9.26 -20.95
N ALA A 473 51.61 -8.87 -19.69
CA ALA A 473 52.98 -8.64 -19.19
C ALA A 473 53.76 -9.95 -18.91
N LEU A 474 53.11 -11.12 -18.90
CA LEU A 474 53.82 -12.40 -18.74
C LEU A 474 54.71 -12.70 -19.92
N SER A 475 55.74 -13.51 -19.70
CA SER A 475 56.57 -14.02 -20.82
C SER A 475 55.71 -14.83 -21.81
N PRO A 476 56.05 -14.90 -23.11
CA PRO A 476 55.24 -15.62 -24.10
C PRO A 476 54.89 -17.04 -23.70
N ALA A 477 55.85 -17.79 -23.11
CA ALA A 477 55.64 -19.15 -22.67
C ALA A 477 54.70 -19.27 -21.46
N GLU A 478 54.86 -18.40 -20.46
CA GLU A 478 53.99 -18.34 -19.27
C GLU A 478 52.56 -17.90 -19.61
N ARG A 479 52.44 -16.90 -20.52
CA ARG A 479 51.16 -16.41 -21.03
C ARG A 479 50.39 -17.52 -21.75
N GLU A 480 51.06 -18.25 -22.62
CA GLU A 480 50.44 -19.39 -23.35
C GLU A 480 49.93 -20.45 -22.36
N ALA A 481 50.79 -20.84 -21.41
CA ALA A 481 50.45 -21.82 -20.38
C ALA A 481 49.28 -21.34 -19.52
N PHE A 482 49.29 -20.07 -19.15
CA PHE A 482 48.23 -19.45 -18.32
C PHE A 482 46.91 -19.39 -19.09
N VAL A 483 46.90 -18.89 -20.33
CA VAL A 483 45.70 -18.76 -21.17
C VAL A 483 45.09 -20.16 -21.48
N LYS A 484 45.93 -21.17 -21.81
CA LYS A 484 45.45 -22.56 -21.99
C LYS A 484 44.77 -23.11 -20.74
N LYS A 485 45.37 -22.87 -19.55
CA LYS A 485 44.79 -23.26 -18.27
C LYS A 485 43.51 -22.52 -17.98
N LEU A 486 43.43 -21.23 -18.30
CA LEU A 486 42.24 -20.38 -18.15
C LEU A 486 41.11 -20.82 -19.08
N VAL A 487 41.38 -21.08 -20.36
CA VAL A 487 40.43 -21.64 -21.33
C VAL A 487 39.85 -22.95 -20.82
N LYS A 488 40.74 -23.90 -20.38
CA LYS A 488 40.31 -25.16 -19.83
C LYS A 488 39.39 -25.00 -18.60
N LYS A 489 39.76 -24.08 -17.70
CA LYS A 489 38.93 -23.75 -16.53
C LYS A 489 37.59 -23.16 -16.92
N LEU A 490 37.56 -22.18 -17.80
CA LEU A 490 36.35 -21.49 -18.26
C LEU A 490 35.43 -22.43 -19.05
N ARG A 491 36.00 -23.29 -19.92
CA ARG A 491 35.22 -24.31 -20.67
C ARG A 491 34.60 -25.31 -19.69
N LYS A 492 35.36 -25.75 -18.68
CA LYS A 492 34.85 -26.65 -17.64
C LYS A 492 33.72 -26.01 -16.82
N GLU A 493 33.89 -24.74 -16.44
CA GLU A 493 32.88 -23.98 -15.71
C GLU A 493 31.62 -23.72 -16.52
N ASN A 494 31.76 -23.58 -17.85
CA ASN A 494 30.63 -23.41 -18.79
C ASN A 494 30.09 -24.75 -19.37
N GLY A 495 30.56 -25.90 -18.86
CA GLY A 495 30.09 -27.22 -19.27
C GLY A 495 30.44 -27.61 -20.70
N LEU A 496 31.45 -26.97 -21.32
CA LEU A 496 31.95 -27.25 -22.66
C LEU A 496 32.98 -28.39 -22.59
N LYS A 497 32.92 -29.33 -23.54
CA LYS A 497 33.91 -30.44 -23.62
C LYS A 497 35.30 -29.91 -23.88
N ASP A 498 36.34 -30.59 -23.31
CA ASP A 498 37.76 -30.37 -23.61
C ASP A 498 38.00 -30.87 -25.03
N ASP A 499 38.17 -30.00 -26.01
CA ASP A 499 38.61 -30.40 -27.34
C ASP A 499 40.13 -30.55 -27.37
N GLY A 500 40.54 -31.78 -27.24
CA GLY A 500 41.93 -32.18 -27.54
C GLY A 500 42.07 -32.53 -29.01
N SER A 501 41.77 -31.66 -29.94
CA SER A 501 42.27 -31.69 -31.32
C SER A 501 41.51 -30.71 -32.24
N ASN A 502 42.26 -30.17 -33.17
CA ASN A 502 41.83 -29.33 -34.29
C ASN A 502 40.54 -29.82 -35.01
N ALA A 503 39.71 -28.87 -35.27
CA ALA A 503 38.92 -28.71 -36.52
C ALA A 503 37.41 -28.49 -36.28
N GLY A 504 36.93 -27.51 -36.99
CA GLY A 504 35.51 -27.47 -37.37
C GLY A 504 34.70 -26.38 -36.66
N THR A 505 34.61 -25.30 -37.33
CA THR A 505 33.64 -24.22 -37.16
C THR A 505 32.21 -24.72 -37.02
N ASP A 506 31.68 -24.59 -35.79
CA ASP A 506 30.24 -24.47 -35.61
C ASP A 506 29.96 -23.19 -34.83
N PRO A 507 29.33 -22.19 -35.45
CA PRO A 507 29.00 -20.94 -34.79
C PRO A 507 27.82 -21.17 -33.87
N LEU A 508 28.08 -21.31 -32.57
CA LEU A 508 27.04 -21.26 -31.54
C LEU A 508 26.66 -19.80 -31.33
N THR A 509 25.67 -19.37 -32.09
CA THR A 509 24.94 -18.11 -31.86
C THR A 509 24.17 -18.21 -30.53
N PHE A 510 24.70 -17.57 -29.49
CA PHE A 510 23.93 -17.34 -28.30
C PHE A 510 23.00 -16.15 -28.53
N GLY A 511 21.71 -16.46 -28.70
CA GLY A 511 20.66 -15.45 -28.74
C GLY A 511 20.58 -14.69 -27.42
N SER A 512 20.74 -13.39 -27.54
CA SER A 512 20.58 -12.41 -26.50
C SER A 512 19.22 -12.51 -25.81
N ALA A 513 19.21 -12.50 -24.49
CA ALA A 513 18.20 -11.76 -23.72
C ALA A 513 18.77 -11.44 -22.34
N ASN A 514 19.06 -10.18 -22.11
CA ASN A 514 19.03 -9.46 -20.83
C ASN A 514 19.80 -10.01 -19.60
N ASN A 515 20.95 -10.68 -19.80
CA ASN A 515 21.94 -10.80 -18.74
C ASN A 515 23.26 -10.24 -19.24
N PRO A 516 23.94 -9.36 -18.50
CA PRO A 516 25.27 -8.93 -18.87
C PRO A 516 26.18 -10.16 -18.91
N PRO A 517 27.12 -10.27 -19.88
CA PRO A 517 28.01 -11.40 -20.01
C PRO A 517 28.85 -11.52 -18.73
N ALA A 518 28.93 -12.74 -18.18
CA ALA A 518 29.82 -13.03 -17.07
C ALA A 518 31.23 -12.59 -17.44
N ASP A 519 31.80 -11.67 -16.66
CA ASP A 519 33.14 -11.15 -16.90
C ASP A 519 34.15 -12.24 -16.73
N ILE A 520 34.76 -12.64 -17.85
CA ILE A 520 35.67 -13.79 -17.96
C ILE A 520 36.98 -13.57 -17.14
N PHE A 521 37.29 -12.32 -16.87
CA PHE A 521 38.52 -11.90 -16.21
C PHE A 521 38.33 -11.36 -14.77
N ALA A 522 37.09 -11.31 -14.27
CA ALA A 522 36.83 -10.89 -12.90
C ALA A 522 37.42 -11.90 -11.91
N ALA A 523 38.16 -11.40 -10.95
CA ALA A 523 38.76 -12.23 -9.90
C ALA A 523 37.67 -12.93 -9.08
N ASN A 524 37.63 -14.25 -9.17
CA ASN A 524 36.68 -15.08 -8.41
C ASN A 524 37.04 -15.10 -6.93
N THR A 525 36.62 -14.09 -6.16
CA THR A 525 36.86 -14.00 -4.72
C THR A 525 35.71 -14.50 -3.85
N THR A 526 34.64 -15.06 -4.42
CA THR A 526 33.53 -15.56 -3.63
C THR A 526 33.35 -17.08 -3.79
N LYS A 527 33.96 -17.84 -2.89
CA LYS A 527 33.49 -19.20 -2.57
C LYS A 527 32.23 -19.07 -1.71
N GLY A 528 31.10 -18.80 -2.36
CA GLY A 528 29.79 -18.85 -1.73
C GLY A 528 29.07 -20.14 -2.11
N GLU A 529 28.51 -20.84 -1.12
CA GLU A 529 27.71 -22.07 -1.35
C GLU A 529 26.36 -21.80 -2.02
N TRP A 530 25.97 -20.55 -2.21
CA TRP A 530 24.67 -20.19 -2.74
C TRP A 530 24.62 -20.27 -4.28
N TYR A 531 23.62 -20.98 -4.81
CA TYR A 531 23.44 -21.29 -6.24
C TYR A 531 23.62 -20.09 -7.18
N PHE A 532 23.05 -18.92 -6.85
CA PHE A 532 23.13 -17.74 -7.71
C PHE A 532 24.51 -17.03 -7.71
N TYR A 533 25.33 -17.26 -6.69
CA TYR A 533 26.68 -16.74 -6.61
C TYR A 533 27.74 -17.78 -6.98
N ASN A 534 27.33 -19.04 -7.12
CA ASN A 534 28.22 -20.12 -7.50
C ASN A 534 28.06 -20.40 -9.01
N SER A 535 28.95 -19.82 -9.81
CA SER A 535 28.98 -20.00 -11.26
C SER A 535 29.07 -21.49 -11.64
N ALA A 536 29.76 -22.31 -10.84
CA ALA A 536 29.86 -23.76 -11.06
C ALA A 536 28.52 -24.48 -10.87
N LEU A 537 27.70 -24.09 -9.87
CA LEU A 537 26.37 -24.65 -9.66
C LEU A 537 25.38 -24.18 -10.72
N LYS A 538 25.46 -22.93 -11.16
CA LYS A 538 24.68 -22.41 -12.30
C LYS A 538 25.00 -23.18 -13.58
N THR A 539 26.27 -23.36 -13.87
CA THR A 539 26.76 -24.06 -15.07
C THR A 539 26.38 -25.53 -15.04
N ARG A 540 26.52 -26.19 -13.88
CA ARG A 540 26.07 -27.57 -13.71
C ARG A 540 24.55 -27.69 -13.90
N GLY A 541 23.76 -26.86 -13.30
CA GLY A 541 22.30 -26.82 -13.46
C GLY A 541 21.90 -26.58 -14.93
N PHE A 542 22.59 -25.69 -15.63
CA PHE A 542 22.38 -25.45 -17.06
C PHE A 542 22.81 -26.67 -17.92
N SER A 543 23.93 -27.30 -17.60
CA SER A 543 24.41 -28.51 -18.26
C SER A 543 23.45 -29.68 -18.05
N ASP A 544 22.99 -29.87 -16.81
CA ASP A 544 22.00 -30.90 -16.49
C ASP A 544 20.65 -30.64 -17.17
N PHE A 545 20.26 -29.38 -17.28
CA PHE A 545 19.07 -28.98 -18.05
C PHE A 545 19.23 -29.28 -19.54
N LYS A 546 20.37 -28.89 -20.12
CA LYS A 546 20.64 -29.09 -21.55
C LYS A 546 20.79 -30.57 -21.90
N SER A 547 21.39 -31.36 -21.03
CA SER A 547 21.52 -32.82 -21.23
C SER A 547 20.16 -33.55 -21.16
N LYS A 548 19.25 -33.09 -20.27
CA LYS A 548 17.94 -33.71 -20.07
C LYS A 548 16.86 -33.20 -21.01
N TRP A 549 16.95 -31.93 -21.42
CA TRP A 549 15.88 -31.20 -22.15
C TRP A 549 16.35 -30.63 -23.50
N GLY A 550 17.62 -30.75 -23.86
CA GLY A 550 18.19 -30.21 -25.10
C GLY A 550 18.33 -28.71 -25.11
N THR A 551 18.26 -28.11 -26.32
CA THR A 551 18.39 -26.66 -26.55
C THR A 551 17.09 -25.87 -26.34
N ARG A 552 16.22 -26.30 -25.42
CA ARG A 552 14.94 -25.65 -25.20
C ARG A 552 15.15 -24.25 -24.60
N ILE A 553 14.43 -23.28 -25.17
CA ILE A 553 14.43 -21.89 -24.71
C ILE A 553 13.54 -21.73 -23.48
N ASN A 554 13.85 -20.73 -22.62
CA ASN A 554 13.06 -20.41 -21.45
C ASN A 554 11.81 -19.63 -21.85
N VAL A 555 10.72 -20.38 -22.10
CA VAL A 555 9.39 -19.85 -22.42
C VAL A 555 8.33 -20.57 -21.60
N ASP A 556 7.16 -19.97 -21.44
CA ASP A 556 6.06 -20.60 -20.76
C ASP A 556 5.72 -21.98 -21.38
N ASN A 557 5.50 -22.98 -20.54
CA ASN A 557 5.28 -24.37 -20.97
C ASN A 557 6.45 -25.01 -21.74
N TRP A 558 7.70 -24.61 -21.50
CA TRP A 558 8.93 -25.10 -22.12
C TRP A 558 9.08 -26.63 -22.09
N ARG A 559 8.37 -27.36 -21.25
CA ARG A 559 8.34 -28.83 -21.21
C ARG A 559 7.57 -29.45 -22.37
N ARG A 560 6.64 -28.69 -22.99
CA ARG A 560 5.83 -29.15 -24.13
C ARG A 560 6.48 -28.76 -25.45
N LYS A 561 6.81 -29.73 -26.28
CA LYS A 561 7.45 -29.49 -27.59
C LYS A 561 6.60 -28.60 -28.50
N SER A 562 5.28 -28.80 -28.50
CA SER A 562 4.34 -27.97 -29.29
C SER A 562 4.33 -26.47 -28.94
N ALA A 563 4.57 -26.14 -27.67
CA ALA A 563 4.62 -24.72 -27.26
C ALA A 563 5.92 -24.04 -27.73
N ILE A 564 7.00 -24.78 -27.80
CA ILE A 564 8.29 -24.30 -28.32
C ILE A 564 8.24 -24.11 -29.83
N ASP A 565 7.70 -25.09 -30.55
CA ASP A 565 7.57 -25.05 -32.01
C ASP A 565 6.66 -23.88 -32.44
N GLN A 566 5.60 -23.58 -31.69
CA GLN A 566 4.71 -22.45 -31.92
C GLN A 566 5.39 -21.08 -31.67
N THR A 567 6.28 -21.01 -30.67
CA THR A 567 7.04 -19.79 -30.36
C THR A 567 8.16 -19.55 -31.40
N LEU A 568 8.76 -20.60 -31.92
CA LEU A 568 9.76 -20.52 -32.97
C LEU A 568 9.14 -20.10 -34.32
N GLN A 569 7.92 -20.56 -34.63
CA GLN A 569 7.19 -20.16 -35.83
C GLN A 569 6.74 -18.68 -35.81
N THR A 570 6.34 -18.16 -34.63
CA THR A 570 5.97 -16.75 -34.45
C THR A 570 7.18 -15.81 -34.54
N ASN A 571 8.38 -16.25 -34.15
CA ASN A 571 9.59 -15.44 -34.26
C ASN A 571 10.26 -15.49 -35.66
N ALA A 572 10.02 -16.56 -36.42
CA ALA A 572 10.53 -16.68 -37.81
C ALA A 572 9.76 -15.81 -38.83
N GLY A 573 8.55 -15.35 -38.48
CA GLY A 573 7.73 -14.48 -39.30
C GLY A 573 8.11 -12.99 -39.31
N ASN A 574 9.05 -12.55 -38.45
CA ASN A 574 9.35 -11.13 -38.25
C ASN A 574 10.75 -10.67 -38.73
N ILE A 575 11.44 -11.44 -39.53
CA ILE A 575 12.73 -11.03 -40.13
C ILE A 575 12.62 -10.86 -41.62
N THR A 576 11.89 -9.81 -42.04
CA THR A 576 12.08 -9.18 -43.37
C THR A 576 11.59 -7.74 -43.31
N ALA A 577 12.47 -6.81 -42.99
CA ALA A 577 12.32 -5.42 -43.43
C ALA A 577 13.69 -4.76 -43.58
N ALA A 578 13.87 -4.14 -44.67
CA ALA A 578 15.06 -3.58 -45.27
C ALA A 578 15.67 -2.36 -44.57
N PRO A 579 16.86 -1.87 -45.00
CA PRO A 579 17.67 -0.89 -44.26
C PRO A 579 17.27 0.55 -44.55
N GLY A 580 17.03 1.29 -43.45
CA GLY A 580 16.89 2.76 -43.48
C GLY A 580 18.07 3.39 -42.71
N LYS A 581 18.77 4.24 -43.41
CA LYS A 581 19.83 5.12 -42.92
C LYS A 581 19.28 6.04 -41.83
N ASP A 582 19.98 6.11 -40.70
CA ASP A 582 20.43 7.39 -40.14
C ASP A 582 21.33 7.16 -38.92
N GLY A 583 22.42 7.96 -38.90
CA GLY A 583 23.55 7.82 -38.03
C GLY A 583 23.24 8.25 -36.58
N GLY A 584 23.45 7.33 -35.67
CA GLY A 584 23.60 7.56 -34.24
C GLY A 584 24.75 6.66 -33.77
N SER A 585 25.82 7.28 -33.27
CA SER A 585 27.04 6.63 -32.81
C SER A 585 26.67 5.58 -31.73
N ALA A 586 26.55 4.33 -32.13
CA ALA A 586 26.50 3.19 -31.23
C ALA A 586 27.93 2.84 -30.86
N THR A 587 28.30 3.01 -29.61
CA THR A 587 29.44 2.34 -28.99
C THR A 587 29.35 0.85 -29.31
N PRO A 588 30.39 0.22 -29.86
CA PRO A 588 30.31 -1.22 -30.16
C PRO A 588 30.21 -2.01 -28.87
N SER A 589 29.13 -2.74 -28.73
CA SER A 589 29.03 -3.80 -27.72
C SER A 589 30.17 -4.77 -27.94
N PRO A 590 30.93 -5.17 -26.91
CA PRO A 590 31.97 -6.16 -27.07
C PRO A 590 31.34 -7.48 -27.51
N GLN A 591 31.69 -7.91 -28.73
CA GLN A 591 31.35 -9.24 -29.20
C GLN A 591 31.87 -10.26 -28.20
N LEU A 592 31.01 -11.19 -27.82
CA LEU A 592 31.39 -12.35 -27.03
C LEU A 592 32.54 -13.05 -27.75
N THR A 593 33.74 -12.90 -27.23
CA THR A 593 34.90 -13.68 -27.65
C THR A 593 34.62 -15.14 -27.34
N GLU A 594 34.65 -15.99 -28.36
CA GLU A 594 34.58 -17.45 -28.17
C GLU A 594 35.56 -17.85 -27.07
N ILE A 595 35.14 -18.76 -26.15
CA ILE A 595 36.04 -19.32 -25.12
C ILE A 595 37.02 -20.30 -25.80
N THR A 596 37.82 -19.72 -26.64
CA THR A 596 38.89 -20.39 -27.36
C THR A 596 40.23 -19.74 -26.97
N TYR A 597 41.32 -20.47 -27.20
CA TYR A 597 42.66 -19.95 -26.96
C TYR A 597 42.89 -18.67 -27.76
N ASP A 598 42.56 -18.69 -29.04
CA ASP A 598 42.77 -17.57 -29.96
C ASP A 598 41.91 -16.36 -29.62
N GLY A 599 40.65 -16.60 -29.24
CA GLY A 599 39.76 -15.54 -28.81
C GLY A 599 40.28 -14.79 -27.57
N LEU A 600 40.75 -15.53 -26.55
CA LEU A 600 41.34 -14.91 -25.35
C LEU A 600 42.68 -14.22 -25.65
N MET A 601 43.52 -14.78 -26.53
CA MET A 601 44.78 -14.14 -26.93
C MET A 601 44.54 -12.83 -27.70
N GLN A 602 43.52 -12.77 -28.58
CA GLN A 602 43.14 -11.55 -29.28
C GLN A 602 42.65 -10.41 -28.35
N ALA A 603 42.02 -10.78 -27.23
CA ALA A 603 41.54 -9.83 -26.23
C ALA A 603 42.70 -9.20 -25.40
N LEU A 604 43.89 -9.79 -25.40
CA LEU A 604 45.04 -9.26 -24.64
C LEU A 604 45.65 -8.02 -25.31
N PRO A 605 46.01 -6.99 -24.54
CA PRO A 605 46.69 -5.79 -25.05
C PRO A 605 48.18 -6.08 -25.29
N LEU A 606 48.49 -6.72 -26.40
CA LEU A 606 49.88 -7.17 -26.73
C LEU A 606 50.63 -6.14 -27.62
N THR A 607 49.92 -5.19 -28.19
CA THR A 607 50.56 -4.09 -29.00
C THR A 607 50.51 -2.77 -28.25
N PRO A 608 51.47 -1.86 -28.50
CA PRO A 608 51.48 -0.54 -27.85
C PRO A 608 50.15 0.20 -27.96
N GLU A 609 49.47 0.14 -29.12
CA GLU A 609 48.17 0.77 -29.37
C GLU A 609 47.07 0.17 -28.52
N LYS A 610 47.05 -1.18 -28.34
CA LYS A 610 46.08 -1.85 -27.48
C LYS A 610 46.35 -1.55 -25.99
N ILE A 611 47.61 -1.43 -25.60
CA ILE A 611 47.98 -1.03 -24.23
C ILE A 611 47.53 0.40 -23.97
N ASP A 612 47.73 1.31 -24.93
CA ASP A 612 47.27 2.70 -24.80
C ASP A 612 45.72 2.81 -24.74
N THR A 613 45.05 2.00 -25.52
CA THR A 613 43.56 1.88 -25.46
C THR A 613 43.11 1.38 -24.08
N SER A 614 43.73 0.32 -23.56
CA SER A 614 43.45 -0.23 -22.23
C SER A 614 43.74 0.82 -21.14
N ASN A 615 44.86 1.53 -21.22
CA ASN A 615 45.19 2.64 -20.31
C ASN A 615 44.19 3.79 -20.35
N SER A 616 43.64 4.08 -21.53
CA SER A 616 42.61 5.10 -21.69
C SER A 616 41.27 4.65 -21.06
N ILE A 617 40.90 3.37 -21.21
CA ILE A 617 39.75 2.77 -20.53
C ILE A 617 39.92 2.83 -19.01
N LEU A 618 41.09 2.43 -18.50
CA LEU A 618 41.39 2.47 -17.08
C LEU A 618 41.31 3.88 -16.51
N SER A 619 41.97 4.85 -17.13
CA SER A 619 41.99 6.26 -16.71
C SER A 619 40.57 6.85 -16.66
N SER A 620 39.75 6.61 -17.70
CA SER A 620 38.38 7.12 -17.77
C SER A 620 37.48 6.48 -16.72
N ASN A 621 37.63 5.18 -16.47
CA ASN A 621 36.83 4.48 -15.46
C ASN A 621 37.23 4.85 -14.04
N LEU A 622 38.54 5.03 -13.75
CA LEU A 622 39.01 5.53 -12.46
C LEU A 622 38.48 6.94 -12.16
N LEU A 623 38.53 7.83 -13.14
CA LEU A 623 37.97 9.18 -13.03
C LEU A 623 36.45 9.15 -12.77
N SER A 624 35.74 8.32 -13.50
CA SER A 624 34.28 8.18 -13.36
C SER A 624 33.90 7.58 -12.01
N LEU A 625 34.63 6.55 -11.56
CA LEU A 625 34.48 5.92 -10.26
C LEU A 625 34.70 6.91 -9.12
N ALA A 626 35.81 7.69 -9.18
CA ALA A 626 36.11 8.71 -8.18
C ALA A 626 35.02 9.78 -8.10
N LYS A 627 34.46 10.22 -9.27
CA LYS A 627 33.34 11.15 -9.31
C LYS A 627 32.04 10.55 -8.72
N LEU A 628 31.80 9.25 -8.88
CA LEU A 628 30.65 8.58 -8.26
C LEU A 628 30.81 8.48 -6.74
N TYR A 629 32.01 8.14 -6.24
CA TYR A 629 32.26 8.18 -4.79
C TYR A 629 32.07 9.59 -4.22
N GLN A 630 32.56 10.62 -4.92
CA GLN A 630 32.44 12.01 -4.50
C GLN A 630 30.99 12.51 -4.50
N ASN A 631 30.23 12.27 -5.58
CA ASN A 631 28.96 12.96 -5.85
C ASN A 631 27.72 12.14 -5.48
N GLU A 632 27.78 10.81 -5.61
CA GLU A 632 26.63 9.93 -5.39
C GLU A 632 26.65 9.31 -3.98
N LEU A 633 27.85 8.95 -3.48
CA LEU A 633 28.02 8.33 -2.17
C LEU A 633 28.54 9.27 -1.08
N GLU A 634 29.06 10.43 -1.46
CA GLU A 634 29.76 11.38 -0.58
C GLU A 634 30.89 10.72 0.24
N ASP A 635 31.47 9.62 -0.31
CA ASP A 635 32.61 8.94 0.28
C ASP A 635 33.91 9.59 -0.21
N TYR A 636 34.26 10.71 0.41
CA TYR A 636 35.41 11.52 0.02
C TYR A 636 36.75 10.81 0.20
N GLU A 637 36.83 9.86 1.15
CA GLU A 637 38.08 9.09 1.39
C GLU A 637 38.36 8.13 0.24
N GLU A 638 37.37 7.36 -0.21
CA GLU A 638 37.51 6.45 -1.35
C GLU A 638 37.65 7.22 -2.67
N ALA A 639 36.98 8.39 -2.77
CA ALA A 639 37.18 9.28 -3.91
C ALA A 639 38.60 9.77 -4.01
N ILE A 640 39.23 10.23 -2.91
CA ILE A 640 40.61 10.66 -2.86
C ILE A 640 41.56 9.53 -3.27
N LYS A 641 41.42 8.35 -2.70
CA LYS A 641 42.27 7.19 -3.07
C LYS A 641 42.19 6.87 -4.55
N THR A 642 41.00 6.88 -5.11
CA THR A 642 40.75 6.59 -6.53
C THR A 642 41.34 7.70 -7.45
N TYR A 643 41.20 8.97 -7.08
CA TYR A 643 41.82 10.07 -7.80
C TYR A 643 43.34 10.02 -7.73
N GLU A 644 43.93 9.74 -6.55
CA GLU A 644 45.38 9.63 -6.39
C GLU A 644 45.95 8.41 -7.12
N GLU A 645 45.23 7.28 -7.13
CA GLU A 645 45.55 6.12 -7.97
C GLU A 645 45.57 6.48 -9.46
N SER A 646 44.58 7.22 -9.94
CA SER A 646 44.54 7.69 -11.32
C SER A 646 45.70 8.59 -11.67
N LEU A 647 46.12 9.51 -10.76
CA LEU A 647 47.30 10.37 -10.94
C LEU A 647 48.61 9.59 -10.97
N GLN A 648 48.73 8.57 -10.12
CA GLN A 648 49.96 7.76 -10.03
C GLN A 648 50.12 6.86 -11.25
N ARG A 649 49.04 6.26 -11.72
CA ARG A 649 49.07 5.31 -12.85
C ARG A 649 49.10 5.97 -14.22
N PHE A 650 48.47 7.13 -14.36
CA PHE A 650 48.23 7.79 -15.66
C PHE A 650 48.55 9.30 -15.60
N PRO A 651 49.79 9.71 -15.26
CA PRO A 651 50.14 11.13 -15.11
C PRO A 651 49.96 11.94 -16.41
N ASP A 652 50.08 11.31 -17.55
CA ASP A 652 50.01 11.95 -18.89
C ASP A 652 48.57 12.00 -19.48
N LYS A 653 47.60 11.28 -18.84
CA LYS A 653 46.21 11.22 -19.27
C LYS A 653 45.28 12.06 -18.39
N LEU A 654 45.80 13.19 -17.87
CA LEU A 654 45.01 14.06 -16.99
C LEU A 654 43.98 14.85 -17.84
N ALA A 655 42.71 14.53 -17.62
CA ALA A 655 41.63 15.22 -18.30
C ALA A 655 41.42 16.61 -17.70
N ASP A 656 41.79 17.66 -18.40
CA ASP A 656 41.45 19.08 -18.17
C ASP A 656 41.50 19.60 -16.72
N GLY A 657 42.26 18.93 -15.84
CA GLY A 657 42.38 19.27 -14.42
C GLY A 657 41.26 18.77 -13.52
N ASP A 658 40.30 17.97 -14.02
CA ASP A 658 39.17 17.43 -13.25
C ASP A 658 39.58 16.66 -12.01
N ILE A 659 40.71 15.91 -12.10
CA ILE A 659 41.23 15.13 -10.96
C ILE A 659 41.68 16.06 -9.84
N TYR A 660 42.42 17.14 -10.18
CA TYR A 660 42.88 18.13 -9.19
C TYR A 660 41.71 18.89 -8.57
N LEU A 661 40.67 19.18 -9.34
CA LEU A 661 39.44 19.80 -8.85
C LEU A 661 38.73 18.84 -7.88
N GLY A 662 38.62 17.56 -8.23
CA GLY A 662 38.03 16.54 -7.38
C GLY A 662 38.79 16.37 -6.06
N LEU A 663 40.10 16.29 -6.11
CA LEU A 663 40.96 16.21 -4.90
C LEU A 663 40.84 17.47 -4.04
N TYR A 664 40.91 18.67 -4.65
CA TYR A 664 40.69 19.93 -3.94
C TYR A 664 39.35 19.92 -3.20
N TYR A 665 38.27 19.51 -3.88
CA TYR A 665 36.93 19.45 -3.30
C TYR A 665 36.84 18.43 -2.15
N CYS A 666 37.34 17.21 -2.37
CA CYS A 666 37.27 16.14 -1.36
C CYS A 666 38.08 16.48 -0.11
N TYR A 667 39.35 16.98 -0.26
CA TYR A 667 40.14 17.39 0.89
C TYR A 667 39.57 18.59 1.64
N ASN A 668 38.91 19.50 0.92
CA ASN A 668 38.21 20.61 1.57
C ASN A 668 36.99 20.14 2.39
N LYS A 669 36.24 19.18 1.88
CA LYS A 669 35.13 18.55 2.61
C LYS A 669 35.57 17.81 3.86
N LEU A 670 36.74 17.17 3.82
CA LEU A 670 37.34 16.51 4.99
C LEU A 670 38.07 17.48 5.95
N GLY A 671 38.07 18.80 5.66
CA GLY A 671 38.71 19.80 6.50
C GLY A 671 40.24 19.85 6.38
N ASN A 672 40.86 19.10 5.46
CA ASN A 672 42.28 19.12 5.22
C ASN A 672 42.66 20.26 4.27
N THR A 673 42.75 21.47 4.80
CA THR A 673 43.02 22.70 4.04
C THR A 673 44.40 22.74 3.42
N GLU A 674 45.39 22.08 4.01
CA GLU A 674 46.74 22.02 3.48
C GLU A 674 46.78 21.27 2.14
N ARG A 675 46.27 20.05 2.14
CA ARG A 675 46.17 19.24 0.93
C ARG A 675 45.24 19.86 -0.12
N ALA A 676 44.11 20.44 0.30
CA ALA A 676 43.21 21.15 -0.60
C ALA A 676 43.93 22.29 -1.31
N ASN A 677 44.63 23.15 -0.58
CA ASN A 677 45.42 24.24 -1.18
C ASN A 677 46.52 23.74 -2.09
N TYR A 678 47.18 22.66 -1.74
CA TYR A 678 48.22 22.05 -2.61
C TYR A 678 47.65 21.71 -3.99
N TYR A 679 46.52 20.98 -4.05
CA TYR A 679 45.88 20.63 -5.33
C TYR A 679 45.26 21.82 -6.05
N LYS A 680 44.75 22.82 -5.33
CA LYS A 680 44.32 24.09 -5.92
C LYS A 680 45.46 24.84 -6.60
N ASN A 681 46.64 24.88 -5.99
CA ASN A 681 47.82 25.48 -6.57
C ASN A 681 48.29 24.72 -7.81
N LEU A 682 48.29 23.40 -7.79
CA LEU A 682 48.59 22.59 -8.96
C LEU A 682 47.62 22.86 -10.10
N LEU A 683 46.33 23.00 -9.82
CA LEU A 683 45.29 23.35 -10.80
C LEU A 683 45.55 24.73 -11.38
N ASN A 684 45.92 25.72 -10.56
CA ASN A 684 46.22 27.09 -11.01
C ASN A 684 47.48 27.13 -11.86
N THR A 685 48.47 26.28 -11.60
CA THR A 685 49.75 26.30 -12.34
C THR A 685 49.72 25.46 -13.62
N LYS A 686 49.10 24.28 -13.59
CA LYS A 686 49.12 23.34 -14.72
C LYS A 686 47.91 23.47 -15.68
N PHE A 687 46.79 23.97 -15.19
CA PHE A 687 45.53 24.01 -15.93
C PHE A 687 44.84 25.38 -15.84
N ALA A 688 45.61 26.46 -15.81
CA ALA A 688 45.11 27.82 -15.85
C ALA A 688 44.21 28.00 -17.08
N SER A 689 42.99 28.57 -16.89
CA SER A 689 41.95 28.72 -17.92
C SER A 689 41.06 27.48 -18.24
N SER A 690 41.36 26.28 -17.70
CA SER A 690 40.45 25.13 -17.85
C SER A 690 39.09 25.34 -17.15
N ASN A 691 38.09 24.53 -17.50
CA ASN A 691 36.81 24.57 -16.80
C ASN A 691 36.95 24.20 -15.32
N ALA A 692 37.83 23.24 -14.99
CA ALA A 692 38.15 22.87 -13.62
C ALA A 692 38.76 24.04 -12.83
N TRP A 693 39.65 24.80 -13.44
CA TRP A 693 40.21 26.00 -12.85
C TRP A 693 39.15 27.10 -12.57
N LYS A 694 38.28 27.34 -13.54
CA LYS A 694 37.15 28.28 -13.39
C LYS A 694 36.23 27.86 -12.22
N MET A 695 35.91 26.59 -12.12
CA MET A 695 35.07 26.07 -11.03
C MET A 695 35.75 26.21 -9.66
N ALA A 696 37.06 25.96 -9.57
CA ALA A 696 37.83 26.08 -8.32
C ALA A 696 38.01 27.53 -7.84
N ASN A 697 38.05 28.47 -8.76
CA ASN A 697 38.32 29.89 -8.47
C ASN A 697 37.06 30.76 -8.53
N THR A 698 35.94 30.24 -8.95
CA THR A 698 34.65 30.93 -8.85
C THR A 698 34.12 30.79 -7.42
N PRO A 699 33.88 31.88 -6.68
CA PRO A 699 33.32 31.81 -5.34
C PRO A 699 32.01 30.99 -5.36
N ALA A 700 31.83 30.10 -4.40
CA ALA A 700 30.63 29.27 -4.28
C ALA A 700 29.33 30.10 -4.21
N ALA A 701 29.48 31.40 -3.82
CA ALA A 701 28.38 32.36 -3.82
C ALA A 701 27.85 32.71 -5.22
N LEU A 702 28.64 32.49 -6.29
CA LEU A 702 28.23 32.84 -7.65
C LEU A 702 27.71 31.64 -8.47
N ASN A 703 27.69 30.45 -7.90
CA ASN A 703 27.12 29.30 -8.58
C ASN A 703 25.70 29.00 -8.00
N PRO A 704 24.62 29.48 -8.65
CA PRO A 704 23.26 29.34 -8.12
C PRO A 704 22.77 27.89 -8.06
N LYS A 705 23.55 26.92 -8.55
CA LYS A 705 23.19 25.49 -8.53
C LYS A 705 23.78 24.71 -7.37
N THR A 706 24.75 25.29 -6.61
CA THR A 706 25.37 24.61 -5.47
C THR A 706 24.79 25.10 -4.14
N LYS A 707 24.46 24.16 -3.24
CA LYS A 707 24.02 24.48 -1.87
C LYS A 707 25.22 25.01 -1.09
N ASN A 708 25.20 26.30 -0.72
CA ASN A 708 26.12 26.87 0.24
C ASN A 708 25.65 26.51 1.66
N PRO A 709 26.46 25.90 2.53
CA PRO A 709 26.03 25.50 3.89
C PRO A 709 25.54 26.67 4.74
N GLU A 710 26.18 27.85 4.64
CA GLU A 710 25.77 29.04 5.39
C GLU A 710 24.48 29.64 4.85
N ALA A 711 24.33 29.69 3.51
CA ALA A 711 23.08 30.11 2.87
C ALA A 711 21.95 29.10 3.16
N THR A 712 22.26 27.82 3.25
CA THR A 712 21.29 26.77 3.63
C THR A 712 20.79 26.97 5.06
N LYS A 713 21.72 27.17 6.00
CA LYS A 713 21.35 27.44 7.42
C LYS A 713 20.53 28.73 7.57
N THR A 714 20.86 29.75 6.79
CA THR A 714 20.09 31.00 6.78
C THR A 714 18.70 30.80 6.19
N TYR A 715 18.58 30.02 5.10
CA TYR A 715 17.29 29.64 4.54
C TYR A 715 16.43 28.85 5.55
N GLU A 716 17.01 27.84 6.21
CA GLU A 716 16.32 27.07 7.26
C GLU A 716 15.82 27.97 8.38
N ASN A 717 16.62 28.91 8.86
CA ASN A 717 16.19 29.89 9.86
C ASN A 717 15.04 30.77 9.36
N VAL A 718 15.08 31.27 8.13
CA VAL A 718 13.98 32.04 7.53
C VAL A 718 12.71 31.21 7.41
N TYR A 719 12.86 29.95 6.99
CA TYR A 719 11.76 29.01 6.85
C TYR A 719 11.11 28.69 8.19
N ASP A 720 11.91 28.39 9.23
CA ASP A 720 11.42 28.10 10.58
C ASP A 720 10.67 29.31 11.18
N LEU A 721 11.22 30.52 11.04
CA LEU A 721 10.55 31.75 11.47
C LEU A 721 9.21 31.95 10.75
N PHE A 722 9.16 31.58 9.47
CA PHE A 722 7.92 31.68 8.68
C PHE A 722 6.86 30.66 9.17
N ILE A 723 7.27 29.40 9.42
CA ILE A 723 6.38 28.35 9.95
C ILE A 723 5.91 28.70 11.38
N GLU A 724 6.79 29.26 12.21
CA GLU A 724 6.42 29.74 13.56
C GLU A 724 5.47 30.96 13.56
N GLY A 725 5.15 31.50 12.40
CA GLY A 725 4.30 32.68 12.26
C GLY A 725 4.98 34.02 12.57
N LYS A 726 6.30 34.06 12.75
CA LYS A 726 7.11 35.26 13.02
C LYS A 726 7.49 35.95 11.71
N PHE A 727 6.50 36.37 10.93
CA PHE A 727 6.63 36.79 9.54
C PHE A 727 7.55 38.01 9.34
N ASP A 728 7.47 39.03 10.21
CA ASP A 728 8.31 40.22 10.12
C ASP A 728 9.79 39.91 10.35
N LYS A 729 10.09 38.98 11.27
CA LYS A 729 11.44 38.49 11.49
C LYS A 729 11.94 37.68 10.30
N ALA A 730 11.12 36.80 9.76
CA ALA A 730 11.44 36.02 8.57
C ALA A 730 11.80 36.91 7.38
N LEU A 731 11.02 37.99 7.14
CA LEU A 731 11.29 38.96 6.09
C LEU A 731 12.59 39.74 6.34
N SER A 732 12.86 40.12 7.59
CA SER A 732 14.10 40.80 7.98
C SER A 732 15.33 39.89 7.74
N GLU A 733 15.29 38.63 8.14
CA GLU A 733 16.36 37.66 7.91
C GLU A 733 16.54 37.33 6.42
N LYS A 734 15.44 37.26 5.66
CA LYS A 734 15.48 37.09 4.19
C LYS A 734 16.22 38.27 3.52
N LYS A 735 15.93 39.53 3.89
CA LYS A 735 16.63 40.71 3.36
C LYS A 735 18.13 40.69 3.68
N LYS A 736 18.50 40.19 4.88
CA LYS A 736 19.90 39.98 5.24
C LYS A 736 20.52 38.88 4.38
N ALA A 737 19.82 37.77 4.16
CA ALA A 737 20.27 36.70 3.31
C ALA A 737 20.53 37.14 1.86
N ASP A 738 19.63 37.99 1.30
CA ASP A 738 19.79 38.55 -0.04
C ASP A 738 21.03 39.44 -0.15
N SER A 739 21.29 40.24 0.91
CA SER A 739 22.45 41.12 0.96
C SER A 739 23.79 40.39 1.11
N LEU A 740 23.79 39.26 1.86
CA LEU A 740 24.99 38.45 2.15
C LEU A 740 25.33 37.44 1.04
N TYR A 741 24.33 36.82 0.47
CA TYR A 741 24.54 35.68 -0.44
C TYR A 741 24.09 35.95 -1.87
N GLY A 742 23.38 37.04 -2.15
CA GLY A 742 22.88 37.39 -3.48
C GLY A 742 22.03 36.27 -4.09
N VAL A 743 22.12 36.08 -5.40
CA VAL A 743 21.44 35.01 -6.11
C VAL A 743 22.15 33.68 -5.82
N ASN A 744 21.43 32.74 -5.18
CA ASN A 744 21.96 31.46 -4.74
C ASN A 744 20.94 30.34 -4.95
N TYR A 745 21.27 29.10 -4.56
CA TYR A 745 20.41 27.92 -4.69
C TYR A 745 19.02 28.11 -4.07
N TRP A 746 18.93 28.85 -2.96
CA TRP A 746 17.70 29.07 -2.19
C TRP A 746 16.90 30.30 -2.64
N THR A 747 17.40 31.08 -3.59
CA THR A 747 16.70 32.28 -4.09
C THR A 747 15.26 32.04 -4.53
N PRO A 748 14.94 30.95 -5.30
CA PRO A 748 13.55 30.68 -5.68
C PRO A 748 12.63 30.43 -4.47
N GLN A 749 13.12 29.71 -3.46
CA GLN A 749 12.36 29.41 -2.25
C GLN A 749 12.16 30.66 -1.39
N LEU A 750 13.19 31.49 -1.28
CA LEU A 750 13.11 32.75 -0.53
C LEU A 750 12.16 33.76 -1.20
N LEU A 751 12.16 33.86 -2.53
CA LEU A 751 11.20 34.67 -3.29
C LEU A 751 9.76 34.15 -3.09
N TYR A 752 9.58 32.85 -3.06
CA TYR A 752 8.28 32.25 -2.84
C TYR A 752 7.75 32.52 -1.42
N ILE A 753 8.61 32.45 -0.38
CA ILE A 753 8.26 32.79 1.01
C ILE A 753 7.90 34.28 1.13
N GLU A 754 8.64 35.16 0.47
CA GLU A 754 8.36 36.60 0.47
C GLU A 754 7.03 36.91 -0.23
N ALA A 755 6.73 36.23 -1.33
CA ALA A 755 5.43 36.38 -1.98
C ALA A 755 4.28 35.90 -1.08
N LEU A 756 4.43 34.77 -0.37
CA LEU A 756 3.44 34.31 0.62
C LEU A 756 3.22 35.32 1.74
N TYR A 757 4.28 35.96 2.23
CA TYR A 757 4.18 37.03 3.20
C TYR A 757 3.34 38.20 2.66
N ASN A 758 3.64 38.67 1.43
CA ASN A 758 2.91 39.75 0.79
C ASN A 758 1.44 39.39 0.51
N VAL A 759 1.14 38.15 0.11
CA VAL A 759 -0.24 37.65 -0.02
C VAL A 759 -1.00 37.75 1.30
N ARG A 760 -0.36 37.40 2.40
CA ARG A 760 -0.95 37.49 3.75
C ARG A 760 -1.21 38.94 4.18
N MET A 761 -0.30 39.84 3.81
CA MET A 761 -0.44 41.28 4.10
C MET A 761 -1.37 42.01 3.13
N CYS A 762 -2.04 41.28 2.24
CA CYS A 762 -2.90 41.82 1.18
C CYS A 762 -2.17 42.77 0.20
N ASN A 763 -0.85 42.64 0.07
CA ASN A 763 -0.02 43.37 -0.87
C ASN A 763 0.08 42.61 -2.20
N ASP A 764 -1.04 42.41 -2.86
CA ASP A 764 -1.18 41.51 -4.02
C ASP A 764 -0.26 41.89 -5.22
N SER A 765 -0.07 43.17 -5.50
CA SER A 765 0.81 43.60 -6.58
C SER A 765 2.26 43.21 -6.31
N VAL A 766 2.78 43.41 -5.08
CA VAL A 766 4.15 43.05 -4.72
C VAL A 766 4.35 41.56 -4.72
N ALA A 767 3.32 40.79 -4.29
CA ALA A 767 3.35 39.32 -4.35
C ALA A 767 3.44 38.81 -5.78
N ILE A 768 2.65 39.36 -6.71
CA ILE A 768 2.66 39.02 -8.12
C ILE A 768 4.02 39.33 -8.77
N ASP A 769 4.59 40.50 -8.47
CA ASP A 769 5.90 40.90 -8.99
C ASP A 769 7.02 39.98 -8.50
N GLY A 770 7.00 39.60 -7.21
CA GLY A 770 7.94 38.63 -6.67
C GLY A 770 7.81 37.24 -7.30
N LEU A 771 6.59 36.78 -7.55
CA LEU A 771 6.32 35.50 -8.24
C LEU A 771 6.72 35.52 -9.71
N ASN A 772 6.49 36.62 -10.43
CA ASN A 772 6.96 36.82 -11.79
C ASN A 772 8.50 36.80 -11.85
N THR A 773 9.16 37.49 -10.93
CA THR A 773 10.63 37.45 -10.82
C THR A 773 11.15 36.03 -10.57
N LEU A 774 10.44 35.22 -9.77
CA LEU A 774 10.81 33.82 -9.57
C LEU A 774 10.69 33.03 -10.88
N ILE A 775 9.61 33.21 -11.63
CA ILE A 775 9.33 32.49 -12.89
C ILE A 775 10.35 32.86 -13.97
N GLU A 776 10.63 34.16 -14.14
CA GLU A 776 11.54 34.67 -15.16
C GLU A 776 13.00 34.27 -14.89
N ASN A 777 13.46 34.43 -13.65
CA ASN A 777 14.85 34.14 -13.30
C ASN A 777 15.14 32.64 -13.07
N ASN A 778 14.10 31.85 -12.80
CA ASN A 778 14.24 30.41 -12.48
C ASN A 778 13.25 29.54 -13.25
N PRO A 779 13.30 29.50 -14.60
CA PRO A 779 12.32 28.81 -15.43
C PRO A 779 12.27 27.30 -15.22
N ASN A 780 13.34 26.70 -14.70
CA ASN A 780 13.46 25.27 -14.41
C ASN A 780 13.19 24.93 -12.92
N SER A 781 12.76 25.91 -12.11
CA SER A 781 12.44 25.66 -10.69
C SER A 781 11.16 24.82 -10.54
N PRO A 782 11.14 23.81 -9.63
CA PRO A 782 9.90 23.07 -9.33
C PRO A 782 8.80 23.97 -8.71
N LEU A 783 9.14 25.18 -8.28
CA LEU A 783 8.19 26.14 -7.74
C LEU A 783 7.48 26.97 -8.83
N LYS A 784 7.90 26.89 -10.09
CA LYS A 784 7.30 27.64 -11.20
C LYS A 784 5.79 27.40 -11.31
N ALA A 785 5.38 26.14 -11.41
CA ALA A 785 3.94 25.81 -11.52
C ALA A 785 3.11 26.28 -10.32
N LYS A 786 3.69 26.22 -9.12
CA LYS A 786 3.05 26.73 -7.90
C LYS A 786 2.94 28.26 -7.90
N ALA A 787 3.96 28.96 -8.41
CA ALA A 787 3.97 30.40 -8.54
C ALA A 787 2.93 30.88 -9.58
N GLU A 788 2.83 30.23 -10.72
CA GLU A 788 1.80 30.51 -11.74
C GLU A 788 0.38 30.33 -11.19
N THR A 789 0.13 29.21 -10.49
CA THR A 789 -1.16 28.95 -9.81
C THR A 789 -1.48 30.02 -8.80
N MET A 790 -0.49 30.46 -7.99
CA MET A 790 -0.68 31.49 -6.98
C MET A 790 -0.99 32.85 -7.59
N ILE A 791 -0.34 33.22 -8.69
CA ILE A 791 -0.65 34.45 -9.43
C ILE A 791 -2.11 34.45 -9.92
N ASP A 792 -2.59 33.31 -10.44
CA ASP A 792 -3.98 33.20 -10.87
C ASP A 792 -4.96 33.37 -9.69
N VAL A 793 -4.69 32.71 -8.57
CA VAL A 793 -5.51 32.83 -7.36
C VAL A 793 -5.52 34.26 -6.83
N ILE A 794 -4.37 34.94 -6.78
CA ILE A 794 -4.28 36.34 -6.32
C ILE A 794 -5.07 37.27 -7.24
N LYS A 795 -4.95 37.11 -8.55
CA LYS A 795 -5.71 37.90 -9.52
C LYS A 795 -7.23 37.74 -9.37
N ARG A 796 -7.66 36.57 -8.95
CA ARG A 796 -9.05 36.22 -8.73
C ARG A 796 -9.51 36.36 -7.27
N ARG A 797 -8.66 36.92 -6.39
CA ARG A 797 -8.95 37.03 -4.95
C ARG A 797 -10.34 37.59 -4.66
N LYS A 798 -10.69 38.74 -5.26
CA LYS A 798 -12.00 39.36 -5.05
C LYS A 798 -13.17 38.50 -5.48
N GLU A 799 -13.02 37.80 -6.59
CA GLU A 799 -14.02 36.84 -7.09
C GLU A 799 -14.19 35.70 -6.10
N ILE A 800 -13.07 35.10 -5.63
CA ILE A 800 -13.05 33.99 -4.67
C ILE A 800 -13.62 34.44 -3.31
N GLU A 801 -13.24 35.60 -2.80
CA GLU A 801 -13.76 36.14 -1.54
C GLU A 801 -15.26 36.42 -1.64
N THR A 802 -15.72 36.98 -2.74
CA THR A 802 -17.16 37.18 -3.01
C THR A 802 -17.92 35.88 -3.06
N TYR A 803 -17.35 34.87 -3.75
CA TYR A 803 -17.93 33.52 -3.79
C TYR A 803 -18.02 32.88 -2.41
N LEU A 804 -16.92 32.92 -1.63
CA LEU A 804 -16.89 32.34 -0.28
C LEU A 804 -17.82 33.08 0.69
N THR A 805 -17.93 34.41 0.58
CA THR A 805 -18.83 35.21 1.42
C THR A 805 -20.30 34.89 1.11
N ASN A 806 -20.62 34.58 -0.16
CA ASN A 806 -21.97 34.24 -0.59
C ASN A 806 -22.29 32.77 -0.50
N LEU A 807 -21.31 31.94 -0.13
CA LEU A 807 -21.49 30.48 0.02
C LEU A 807 -22.35 30.24 1.27
N GLN A 808 -23.65 30.00 1.08
CA GLN A 808 -24.51 29.50 2.13
C GLN A 808 -24.23 28.04 2.37
N VAL A 809 -23.53 27.73 3.45
CA VAL A 809 -23.44 26.37 3.96
C VAL A 809 -24.75 26.06 4.66
N THR A 810 -25.65 25.35 3.99
CA THR A 810 -26.82 24.76 4.64
C THR A 810 -26.33 23.61 5.53
N ARG A 811 -26.16 23.86 6.81
CA ARG A 811 -26.05 22.78 7.80
C ARG A 811 -27.41 22.08 7.90
N ALA A 812 -27.41 20.76 7.91
CA ALA A 812 -28.60 19.97 8.23
C ALA A 812 -29.12 20.42 9.62
N GLU A 813 -30.43 20.51 9.77
CA GLU A 813 -31.08 21.02 11.00
C GLU A 813 -30.73 20.23 12.28
N GLU A 814 -30.13 19.08 12.17
CA GLU A 814 -29.73 18.19 13.28
C GLU A 814 -28.53 18.71 14.11
N ASP A 815 -27.70 19.61 13.56
CA ASP A 815 -26.52 20.17 14.25
C ASP A 815 -26.82 21.36 15.16
N VAL A 816 -28.06 21.86 15.21
CA VAL A 816 -28.41 23.08 15.94
C VAL A 816 -28.79 22.80 17.42
N VAL A 817 -28.98 21.55 17.82
CA VAL A 817 -29.52 21.22 19.16
C VAL A 817 -28.44 21.12 20.26
N LEU A 818 -27.16 21.10 19.94
CA LEU A 818 -26.09 20.84 20.92
C LEU A 818 -25.23 22.02 21.39
N MET A 819 -25.56 23.27 20.99
CA MET A 819 -24.86 24.45 21.47
C MET A 819 -25.78 25.54 22.05
N ALA A 820 -26.67 25.12 22.93
CA ALA A 820 -27.34 26.05 23.84
C ALA A 820 -26.72 25.90 25.23
N ASN A 821 -25.61 26.56 25.48
CA ASN A 821 -25.13 26.82 26.83
C ASN A 821 -25.29 28.30 27.20
N ASP A 822 -25.99 28.48 28.31
CA ASP A 822 -26.45 29.71 28.90
C ASP A 822 -25.50 30.93 28.93
N ASN A 823 -26.15 32.05 28.83
CA ASN A 823 -25.76 33.41 29.20
C ASN A 823 -25.40 34.37 28.08
N GLN A 824 -26.42 34.90 27.42
CA GLN A 824 -26.61 36.35 27.30
C GLN A 824 -27.94 36.71 26.61
N PRO A 825 -28.48 37.92 26.84
CA PRO A 825 -29.90 38.19 26.69
C PRO A 825 -30.36 38.54 25.27
N ALA A 826 -31.61 38.20 25.05
CA ALA A 826 -32.37 38.37 23.82
C ALA A 826 -32.29 39.71 23.14
N ILE A 827 -32.02 39.74 21.84
CA ILE A 827 -32.40 40.82 20.93
C ILE A 827 -33.38 40.24 19.90
N LYS A 828 -34.54 40.87 19.86
CA LYS A 828 -35.68 40.54 18.97
C LYS A 828 -35.48 41.15 17.59
N GLN A 829 -35.84 40.45 16.58
CA GLN A 829 -36.78 40.64 15.46
C GLN A 829 -36.18 40.24 14.10
N PRO A 830 -36.98 39.61 13.25
CA PRO A 830 -36.54 39.08 11.96
C PRO A 830 -36.77 40.12 10.84
N VAL A 831 -35.77 40.24 9.99
CA VAL A 831 -35.90 40.95 8.71
C VAL A 831 -36.22 39.92 7.61
N LYS A 832 -37.36 40.11 6.98
CA LYS A 832 -37.75 39.38 5.74
C LYS A 832 -36.80 39.72 4.61
N ILE A 833 -36.17 38.73 4.04
CA ILE A 833 -35.42 38.87 2.79
C ILE A 833 -36.23 38.24 1.66
N VAL A 834 -36.47 39.06 0.65
CA VAL A 834 -37.20 38.72 -0.57
C VAL A 834 -36.26 37.94 -1.50
N ASN A 835 -36.71 36.76 -1.98
CA ASN A 835 -36.02 35.98 -3.00
C ASN A 835 -36.09 36.72 -4.35
N VAL A 836 -34.96 36.95 -4.97
CA VAL A 836 -34.80 37.28 -6.39
C VAL A 836 -33.88 36.25 -7.01
N PRO A 837 -34.25 35.52 -8.08
CA PRO A 837 -33.39 34.54 -8.70
C PRO A 837 -32.33 35.23 -9.59
N LEU A 838 -31.04 34.96 -9.28
CA LEU A 838 -29.93 35.42 -10.12
C LEU A 838 -29.62 34.37 -11.19
N VAL A 839 -29.77 34.74 -12.42
CA VAL A 839 -29.29 33.99 -13.59
C VAL A 839 -27.79 34.17 -13.69
N ILE A 840 -27.04 33.06 -13.52
CA ILE A 840 -25.60 33.07 -13.67
C ILE A 840 -25.24 32.89 -15.15
N GLN A 841 -24.75 33.94 -15.78
CA GLN A 841 -24.04 33.89 -17.06
C GLN A 841 -22.55 33.53 -16.79
N LYS A 842 -22.09 32.51 -17.46
CA LYS A 842 -20.73 32.00 -17.42
C LYS A 842 -19.78 32.95 -18.19
N PRO A 843 -18.68 33.46 -17.63
CA PRO A 843 -17.69 34.20 -18.39
C PRO A 843 -16.83 33.25 -19.21
N ALA A 844 -16.61 33.60 -20.47
CA ALA A 844 -15.69 32.92 -21.38
C ALA A 844 -14.25 33.29 -21.02
N VAL A 845 -13.43 32.27 -20.75
CA VAL A 845 -12.00 32.46 -20.49
C VAL A 845 -11.25 32.43 -21.82
N ALA A 846 -10.59 33.53 -22.15
CA ALA A 846 -9.62 33.61 -23.22
C ALA A 846 -8.27 33.05 -22.76
N ALA A 847 -7.73 32.09 -23.47
CA ALA A 847 -6.44 31.48 -23.20
C ALA A 847 -5.28 32.37 -23.72
N PRO A 848 -4.16 32.48 -23.00
CA PRO A 848 -2.95 33.11 -23.54
C PRO A 848 -2.17 32.12 -24.43
N VAL A 849 -1.66 32.68 -25.52
CA VAL A 849 -0.86 31.99 -26.52
C VAL A 849 0.55 31.74 -26.00
N ILE A 850 0.95 30.48 -25.91
CA ILE A 850 2.37 30.09 -25.78
C ILE A 850 2.84 29.48 -27.09
N LYS A 851 3.81 30.11 -27.70
CA LYS A 851 4.62 29.49 -28.75
C LYS A 851 5.74 28.72 -28.09
N ASP A 852 5.85 27.42 -28.34
CA ASP A 852 7.01 26.72 -28.85
C ASP A 852 6.82 25.20 -28.90
N THR A 853 6.92 24.75 -30.12
CA THR A 853 7.37 23.44 -30.63
C THR A 853 7.27 22.21 -29.70
N VAL A 854 6.06 21.60 -29.65
CA VAL A 854 5.87 20.15 -29.63
C VAL A 854 4.57 19.86 -30.39
N ALA A 855 4.63 18.85 -31.26
CA ALA A 855 3.59 18.26 -32.06
C ALA A 855 2.21 18.94 -32.03
N LYS A 856 1.81 19.48 -33.21
CA LYS A 856 0.51 20.08 -33.48
C LYS A 856 -0.64 19.38 -32.75
N ALA A 857 -1.21 20.05 -31.76
CA ALA A 857 -2.58 19.76 -31.33
C ALA A 857 -3.53 20.12 -32.50
N PRO A 858 -4.51 19.27 -32.81
CA PRO A 858 -5.46 19.56 -33.88
C PRO A 858 -6.33 20.77 -33.51
N PRO A 859 -6.77 21.53 -34.51
CA PRO A 859 -7.53 22.78 -34.31
C PRO A 859 -8.85 22.51 -33.63
N LEU A 860 -9.22 23.35 -32.67
CA LEU A 860 -10.53 23.41 -32.03
C LEU A 860 -11.59 23.57 -33.11
N LEU A 861 -12.42 22.56 -33.28
CA LEU A 861 -13.61 22.59 -34.16
C LEU A 861 -14.67 23.51 -33.55
N THR A 862 -14.90 24.64 -34.16
CA THR A 862 -15.86 25.67 -33.71
C THR A 862 -17.32 25.34 -34.02
N ASN A 863 -17.62 24.20 -34.64
CA ASN A 863 -18.97 23.75 -34.96
C ASN A 863 -19.15 22.33 -34.47
N GLY A 864 -19.79 22.07 -33.37
CA GLY A 864 -20.07 20.80 -32.71
C GLY A 864 -20.50 19.59 -33.55
N THR A 865 -19.96 19.44 -34.74
CA THR A 865 -20.21 18.33 -35.67
C THR A 865 -19.11 17.28 -35.56
N PHE A 866 -19.54 16.00 -35.48
CA PHE A 866 -18.61 14.87 -35.48
C PHE A 866 -17.93 14.70 -36.82
N VAL A 867 -16.61 14.40 -36.80
CA VAL A 867 -15.81 14.17 -38.02
C VAL A 867 -15.19 12.78 -37.98
N ILE A 868 -15.33 12.00 -39.05
CA ILE A 868 -14.70 10.68 -39.15
C ILE A 868 -13.29 10.82 -39.76
N LYS A 869 -12.29 10.30 -39.02
CA LYS A 869 -10.88 10.27 -39.45
C LYS A 869 -10.35 8.84 -39.20
N PRO A 870 -10.51 7.89 -40.14
CA PRO A 870 -10.17 6.48 -39.94
C PRO A 870 -8.70 6.25 -39.61
N ASP A 871 -7.79 7.06 -40.15
CA ASP A 871 -6.33 6.94 -39.98
C ASP A 871 -5.78 7.64 -38.72
N SER A 872 -6.64 8.25 -37.94
CA SER A 872 -6.26 8.89 -36.68
C SER A 872 -6.35 7.91 -35.50
N PRO A 873 -5.61 8.14 -34.39
CA PRO A 873 -5.72 7.31 -33.21
C PRO A 873 -7.16 7.28 -32.64
N HIS A 874 -7.65 6.07 -32.39
CA HIS A 874 -8.98 5.84 -31.79
C HIS A 874 -8.86 5.19 -30.42
N THR A 875 -9.83 5.47 -29.57
CA THR A 875 -10.06 4.75 -28.31
C THR A 875 -11.34 3.92 -28.41
N VAL A 876 -11.40 2.81 -27.70
CA VAL A 876 -12.63 2.02 -27.57
C VAL A 876 -13.34 2.46 -26.29
N ILE A 877 -14.62 2.77 -26.41
CA ILE A 877 -15.45 3.22 -25.30
C ILE A 877 -16.46 2.13 -24.94
N MET A 878 -16.55 1.82 -23.65
CA MET A 878 -17.70 1.15 -23.07
C MET A 878 -18.56 2.21 -22.38
N LEU A 879 -19.70 2.51 -22.96
CA LEU A 879 -20.72 3.38 -22.39
C LEU A 879 -21.56 2.57 -21.39
N LEU A 880 -21.80 3.13 -20.22
CA LEU A 880 -22.60 2.55 -19.13
C LEU A 880 -23.72 3.53 -18.78
N GLU A 881 -24.98 3.10 -18.91
CA GLU A 881 -26.15 3.94 -18.71
C GLU A 881 -26.90 3.54 -17.44
N LYS A 882 -27.06 4.49 -16.52
CA LYS A 882 -27.71 4.30 -15.21
C LYS A 882 -27.16 3.09 -14.45
N VAL A 883 -25.81 3.01 -14.38
CA VAL A 883 -25.07 1.97 -13.67
C VAL A 883 -24.37 2.60 -12.46
N ASP A 884 -24.52 1.96 -11.30
CA ASP A 884 -23.88 2.42 -10.08
C ASP A 884 -22.35 2.40 -10.18
N GLY A 885 -21.69 3.34 -9.47
CA GLY A 885 -20.24 3.53 -9.52
C GLY A 885 -19.42 2.29 -9.12
N VAL A 886 -19.96 1.43 -8.26
CA VAL A 886 -19.34 0.17 -7.84
C VAL A 886 -19.27 -0.80 -9.02
N TYR A 887 -20.37 -0.97 -9.75
CA TYR A 887 -20.45 -1.84 -10.93
C TYR A 887 -19.59 -1.31 -12.09
N ILE A 888 -19.44 0.01 -12.23
CA ILE A 888 -18.53 0.61 -13.20
C ILE A 888 -17.08 0.23 -12.90
N ASN A 889 -16.66 0.28 -11.63
CA ASN A 889 -15.34 -0.13 -11.21
C ASN A 889 -15.11 -1.64 -11.40
N GLU A 890 -16.13 -2.45 -11.15
CA GLU A 890 -16.07 -3.89 -11.37
C GLU A 890 -15.94 -4.23 -12.86
N ALA A 891 -16.64 -3.52 -13.74
CA ALA A 891 -16.48 -3.66 -15.18
C ALA A 891 -15.07 -3.25 -15.63
N LYS A 892 -14.52 -2.16 -15.07
CA LYS A 892 -13.12 -1.76 -15.30
C LYS A 892 -12.15 -2.88 -14.92
N ASN A 893 -12.31 -3.47 -13.71
CA ASN A 893 -11.47 -4.55 -13.21
C ASN A 893 -11.56 -5.81 -14.09
N ALA A 894 -12.77 -6.18 -14.51
CA ALA A 894 -13.02 -7.33 -15.38
C ALA A 894 -12.28 -7.17 -16.72
N PHE A 895 -12.42 -6.03 -17.39
CA PHE A 895 -11.74 -5.78 -18.67
C PHE A 895 -10.24 -5.52 -18.52
N THR A 896 -9.77 -5.02 -17.36
CA THR A 896 -8.33 -4.93 -17.09
C THR A 896 -7.73 -6.33 -16.98
N ARG A 897 -8.42 -7.27 -16.32
CA ARG A 897 -8.01 -8.69 -16.26
C ARG A 897 -8.05 -9.32 -17.65
N TYR A 898 -9.14 -9.16 -18.40
CA TYR A 898 -9.27 -9.62 -19.78
C TYR A 898 -8.11 -9.15 -20.66
N ASN A 899 -7.71 -7.87 -20.54
CA ASN A 899 -6.60 -7.32 -21.32
C ASN A 899 -5.26 -7.94 -20.91
N LYS A 900 -5.02 -8.16 -19.62
CA LYS A 900 -3.81 -8.85 -19.17
C LYS A 900 -3.71 -10.29 -19.67
N GLU A 901 -4.83 -10.98 -19.79
CA GLU A 901 -4.87 -12.38 -20.22
C GLU A 901 -4.77 -12.52 -21.76
N ASN A 902 -5.39 -11.62 -22.53
CA ASN A 902 -5.53 -11.76 -23.98
C ASN A 902 -4.61 -10.84 -24.80
N TYR A 903 -4.00 -9.84 -24.19
CA TYR A 903 -3.12 -8.85 -24.81
C TYR A 903 -1.81 -8.70 -24.04
N TYR A 904 -1.23 -9.82 -23.67
CA TYR A 904 0.06 -9.88 -22.98
C TYR A 904 1.14 -9.21 -23.84
N GLY A 905 1.81 -8.19 -23.30
CA GLY A 905 2.84 -7.40 -24.01
C GLY A 905 2.32 -6.10 -24.63
N GLN A 906 1.00 -5.83 -24.61
CA GLN A 906 0.44 -4.54 -25.01
C GLN A 906 -0.08 -3.80 -23.75
N LYS A 907 0.37 -2.57 -23.55
CA LYS A 907 -0.14 -1.75 -22.45
C LYS A 907 -1.48 -1.15 -22.85
N ILE A 908 -2.58 -1.82 -22.47
CA ILE A 908 -3.96 -1.35 -22.69
C ILE A 908 -4.51 -0.86 -21.36
N ASP A 909 -4.50 0.44 -21.16
CA ASP A 909 -5.01 1.07 -19.94
C ASP A 909 -6.52 1.35 -20.07
N ILE A 910 -7.25 1.28 -18.94
CA ILE A 910 -8.68 1.59 -18.88
C ILE A 910 -8.89 2.72 -17.88
N VAL A 911 -9.44 3.83 -18.37
CA VAL A 911 -9.73 5.02 -17.58
C VAL A 911 -11.26 5.21 -17.47
N LYS A 912 -11.75 5.52 -16.28
CA LYS A 912 -13.14 5.89 -16.06
C LYS A 912 -13.32 7.39 -16.31
N ASP A 913 -14.39 7.74 -16.99
CA ASP A 913 -14.79 9.12 -17.26
C ASP A 913 -16.32 9.22 -17.27
N VAL A 914 -16.86 10.43 -17.28
CA VAL A 914 -18.30 10.70 -17.19
C VAL A 914 -18.72 11.62 -18.34
N ILE A 915 -19.85 11.31 -19.01
CA ILE A 915 -20.46 12.18 -20.02
C ILE A 915 -21.48 13.12 -19.33
N ASP A 916 -22.30 12.55 -18.45
CA ASP A 916 -23.30 13.30 -17.65
C ASP A 916 -23.72 12.51 -16.39
N GLY A 917 -24.68 13.01 -15.64
CA GLY A 917 -25.13 12.40 -14.37
C GLY A 917 -25.67 10.96 -14.47
N GLU A 918 -26.10 10.51 -15.66
CA GLU A 918 -26.65 9.17 -15.88
C GLU A 918 -25.74 8.26 -16.72
N ARG A 919 -24.73 8.81 -17.39
CA ARG A 919 -23.89 8.10 -18.37
C ARG A 919 -22.41 8.20 -18.03
N SER A 920 -21.83 7.08 -17.68
CA SER A 920 -20.40 6.92 -17.44
C SER A 920 -19.74 6.15 -18.59
N VAL A 921 -18.45 6.34 -18.78
CA VAL A 921 -17.68 5.65 -19.82
C VAL A 921 -16.40 5.06 -19.26
N LEU A 922 -16.04 3.88 -19.78
CA LEU A 922 -14.71 3.34 -19.64
C LEU A 922 -13.98 3.57 -20.97
N ILE A 923 -12.93 4.37 -20.92
CA ILE A 923 -12.06 4.69 -22.06
C ILE A 923 -10.93 3.67 -22.06
N ILE A 924 -10.88 2.85 -23.10
CA ILE A 924 -9.88 1.81 -23.28
C ILE A 924 -8.85 2.35 -24.27
N SER A 925 -7.64 2.33 -23.87
CA SER A 925 -6.39 2.84 -24.45
C SER A 925 -6.41 3.19 -25.94
N SER A 926 -5.65 4.16 -26.38
CA SER A 926 -5.67 4.56 -27.78
C SER A 926 -4.98 3.52 -28.68
N PHE A 927 -5.64 3.20 -29.78
CA PHE A 927 -5.17 2.37 -30.87
C PHE A 927 -4.68 3.28 -32.01
N THR A 928 -3.71 2.80 -32.78
CA THR A 928 -3.03 3.60 -33.81
C THR A 928 -3.96 4.18 -34.89
N ASP A 929 -5.05 3.47 -35.18
CA ASP A 929 -6.02 3.81 -36.24
C ASP A 929 -7.40 3.21 -35.92
N GLY A 930 -8.40 3.56 -36.73
CA GLY A 930 -9.78 3.06 -36.58
C GLY A 930 -9.93 1.56 -36.85
N ALA A 931 -9.10 0.97 -37.70
CA ALA A 931 -9.17 -0.45 -38.03
C ALA A 931 -8.69 -1.33 -36.89
N THR A 932 -7.58 -0.96 -36.26
CA THR A 932 -7.07 -1.64 -35.04
C THR A 932 -8.02 -1.49 -33.85
N ALA A 933 -8.60 -0.31 -33.68
CA ALA A 933 -9.61 -0.09 -32.64
C ALA A 933 -10.88 -0.95 -32.89
N LEU A 934 -11.29 -1.11 -34.15
CA LEU A 934 -12.45 -1.92 -34.53
C LEU A 934 -12.19 -3.42 -34.26
N GLN A 935 -11.00 -3.92 -34.56
CA GLN A 935 -10.62 -5.32 -34.24
C GLN A 935 -10.70 -5.60 -32.75
N TYR A 936 -10.19 -4.70 -31.93
CA TYR A 936 -10.29 -4.83 -30.47
C TYR A 936 -11.75 -4.72 -30.01
N TYR A 937 -12.50 -3.75 -30.53
CA TYR A 937 -13.93 -3.57 -30.27
C TYR A 937 -14.75 -4.85 -30.53
N GLU A 938 -14.54 -5.52 -31.66
CA GLU A 938 -15.26 -6.76 -32.00
C GLU A 938 -14.96 -7.89 -31.00
N LYS A 939 -13.71 -8.00 -30.56
CA LYS A 939 -13.30 -9.01 -29.57
C LYS A 939 -13.86 -8.72 -28.19
N ILE A 940 -13.76 -7.48 -27.71
CA ILE A 940 -14.24 -7.11 -26.37
C ILE A 940 -15.78 -7.17 -26.31
N LYS A 941 -16.48 -6.76 -27.36
CA LYS A 941 -17.95 -6.86 -27.46
C LYS A 941 -18.43 -8.31 -27.34
N LYS A 942 -17.74 -9.26 -28.00
CA LYS A 942 -18.04 -10.70 -27.90
C LYS A 942 -17.75 -11.25 -26.51
N SER A 943 -16.69 -10.78 -25.87
CA SER A 943 -16.29 -11.26 -24.53
C SER A 943 -17.12 -10.66 -23.40
N ALA A 944 -17.79 -9.52 -23.64
CA ALA A 944 -18.50 -8.77 -22.61
C ALA A 944 -19.57 -9.58 -21.88
N ALA A 945 -20.32 -10.43 -22.60
CA ALA A 945 -21.35 -11.28 -21.99
C ALA A 945 -20.76 -12.28 -20.96
N ARG A 946 -19.49 -12.65 -21.09
CA ARG A 946 -18.77 -13.53 -20.17
C ARG A 946 -18.10 -12.73 -19.06
N GLU A 947 -17.40 -11.65 -19.41
CA GLU A 947 -16.54 -10.89 -18.48
C GLU A 947 -17.38 -10.05 -17.50
N VAL A 948 -18.54 -9.55 -17.95
CA VAL A 948 -19.47 -8.75 -17.14
C VAL A 948 -20.87 -9.37 -17.13
N SER A 949 -20.97 -10.69 -16.97
CA SER A 949 -22.23 -11.47 -16.98
C SER A 949 -23.27 -10.99 -15.95
N TRP A 950 -22.85 -10.32 -14.91
CA TRP A 950 -23.67 -9.71 -13.88
C TRP A 950 -24.29 -8.37 -14.30
N LEU A 951 -23.82 -7.76 -15.40
CA LEU A 951 -24.36 -6.49 -15.91
C LEU A 951 -25.33 -6.76 -17.08
N PRO A 952 -26.62 -6.34 -16.98
CA PRO A 952 -27.58 -6.52 -18.05
C PRO A 952 -27.10 -5.90 -19.38
N ALA A 953 -27.29 -6.61 -20.49
CA ALA A 953 -26.81 -6.21 -21.81
C ALA A 953 -27.36 -4.86 -22.31
N ASN A 954 -28.52 -4.44 -21.79
CA ASN A 954 -29.15 -3.14 -22.11
C ASN A 954 -28.56 -1.97 -21.32
N LYS A 955 -27.65 -2.22 -20.38
CA LYS A 955 -26.99 -1.22 -19.54
C LYS A 955 -25.63 -0.77 -20.05
N TYR A 956 -25.12 -1.42 -21.07
CA TYR A 956 -23.83 -1.05 -21.65
C TYR A 956 -23.84 -1.18 -23.18
N SER A 957 -22.98 -0.40 -23.81
CA SER A 957 -22.70 -0.48 -25.25
C SER A 957 -21.28 -0.07 -25.55
N PHE A 958 -20.75 -0.57 -26.66
CA PHE A 958 -19.40 -0.25 -27.10
C PHE A 958 -19.40 0.54 -28.40
N PHE A 959 -18.38 1.43 -28.57
CA PHE A 959 -18.09 2.11 -29.81
C PHE A 959 -16.64 2.61 -29.84
N ILE A 960 -16.14 3.03 -30.99
CA ILE A 960 -14.82 3.62 -31.14
C ILE A 960 -14.94 5.13 -31.33
N ILE A 961 -13.95 5.89 -30.85
CA ILE A 961 -13.99 7.35 -30.92
C ILE A 961 -12.57 7.95 -30.98
N THR A 962 -12.41 9.04 -31.74
CA THR A 962 -11.20 9.85 -31.68
C THR A 962 -11.23 10.83 -30.51
N ALA A 963 -10.06 11.33 -30.07
CA ALA A 963 -9.98 12.30 -28.99
C ALA A 963 -10.79 13.58 -29.28
N GLU A 964 -10.79 14.04 -30.53
CA GLU A 964 -11.55 15.22 -31.00
C GLU A 964 -13.06 14.98 -30.88
N ASN A 965 -13.55 13.84 -31.38
CA ASN A 965 -14.97 13.50 -31.31
C ASN A 965 -15.43 13.25 -29.85
N MET A 966 -14.51 12.78 -28.97
CA MET A 966 -14.84 12.63 -27.56
C MET A 966 -15.09 13.97 -26.87
N GLN A 967 -14.37 15.02 -27.25
CA GLN A 967 -14.63 16.38 -26.76
C GLN A 967 -16.00 16.89 -27.27
N VAL A 968 -16.30 16.69 -28.57
CA VAL A 968 -17.60 17.05 -29.13
C VAL A 968 -18.72 16.27 -28.44
N LEU A 969 -18.52 14.98 -28.16
CA LEU A 969 -19.50 14.13 -27.49
C LEU A 969 -19.79 14.59 -26.05
N LYS A 970 -18.76 15.04 -25.34
CA LYS A 970 -18.93 15.62 -23.99
C LYS A 970 -19.69 16.94 -24.00
N LEU A 971 -19.56 17.72 -25.05
CA LEU A 971 -20.24 19.02 -25.17
C LEU A 971 -21.71 18.84 -25.58
N ASN A 972 -21.99 18.09 -26.65
CA ASN A 972 -23.34 17.96 -27.21
C ASN A 972 -24.15 16.78 -26.64
N LYS A 973 -23.47 15.80 -26.02
CA LYS A 973 -24.06 14.59 -25.39
C LYS A 973 -24.88 13.72 -26.37
N ASP A 974 -24.69 13.90 -27.67
CA ASP A 974 -25.43 13.19 -28.73
C ASP A 974 -24.72 11.87 -29.11
N ILE A 975 -24.95 10.85 -28.29
CA ILE A 975 -24.40 9.50 -28.52
C ILE A 975 -25.10 8.85 -29.72
N THR A 976 -26.40 9.12 -29.91
CA THR A 976 -27.21 8.52 -30.96
C THR A 976 -26.78 9.01 -32.33
N GLY A 977 -26.56 10.31 -32.48
CA GLY A 977 -26.04 10.90 -33.70
C GLY A 977 -24.63 10.40 -34.00
N TYR A 978 -23.77 10.27 -33.00
CA TYR A 978 -22.43 9.73 -33.20
C TYR A 978 -22.45 8.26 -33.63
N LYS A 979 -23.26 7.39 -33.02
CA LYS A 979 -23.41 5.99 -33.43
C LYS A 979 -23.99 5.87 -34.85
N ALA A 980 -24.93 6.72 -35.24
CA ALA A 980 -25.47 6.76 -36.59
C ALA A 980 -24.37 7.11 -37.61
N LEU A 981 -23.49 8.06 -37.29
CA LEU A 981 -22.34 8.41 -38.11
C LEU A 981 -21.34 7.24 -38.22
N LEU A 982 -21.03 6.56 -37.12
CA LEU A 982 -20.19 5.36 -37.14
C LEU A 982 -20.80 4.23 -37.98
N ASN A 983 -22.09 3.99 -37.90
CA ASN A 983 -22.78 2.98 -38.69
C ASN A 983 -22.78 3.32 -40.20
N LYS A 984 -22.75 4.59 -40.54
CA LYS A 984 -22.59 5.01 -41.94
C LYS A 984 -21.18 4.67 -42.48
N GLN A 985 -20.15 4.80 -41.65
CA GLN A 985 -18.78 4.50 -42.01
C GLN A 985 -18.45 2.99 -41.93
N TYR A 986 -19.01 2.31 -40.92
CA TYR A 986 -18.79 0.88 -40.65
C TYR A 986 -20.14 0.15 -40.56
N PRO A 987 -20.79 -0.14 -41.69
CA PRO A 987 -22.16 -0.67 -41.72
C PRO A 987 -22.30 -1.97 -40.93
N GLY A 988 -23.30 -2.01 -40.02
CA GLY A 988 -23.64 -3.20 -39.21
C GLY A 988 -22.66 -3.54 -38.08
N LYS A 989 -21.75 -2.66 -37.70
CA LYS A 989 -20.78 -2.93 -36.62
C LYS A 989 -21.24 -2.37 -35.25
N PHE A 990 -21.95 -1.21 -35.23
CA PHE A 990 -22.31 -0.49 -34.00
C PHE A 990 -23.79 -0.52 -33.69
#